data_2b68ad575a1d6c2f4dcda37c1562c099
#
_entry.id   2b68ad575a1d6c2f4dcda37c1562c099
#
_cell.length_a   1.000
_cell.length_b   1.000
_cell.length_c   1.000
_cell.angle_alpha   90.00
_cell.angle_beta   90.00
_cell.angle_gamma   90.00
#
_symmetry.space_group_name_H-M   'P 1'
#
loop_
_entity.id
_entity.type
_entity.pdbx_description
1 polymer ?
#
loop_
_entity_poly.entity_id
_entity_poly.type
_entity_poly.pdbx_seq_one_letter_code
_entity_poly.pdbx_strand_id
1 'polypeptide(L)'
;MRRLALFACLCLGLSVHAAPKKEGKKDTKKAEPVIKVVVAPAAPVAALGERAAIWHVWTDKEGQKLDARFCGLNGEFITLQSRDGRTFHFKTELLSAEDVAFAKTCVDRNRTSTFSPAVIASAAADIDRLVGAVLVANKQTLNAPATDEQFLRRIYLDAAGRVPTALEASTFLASKAPDKRAKLIDELLSSSGYTMQMFNWMADLLRVKDTFAKAVPAFTFEDWLKARLSAGTPWDKLVSEMITADGRLSDNGATGFMLFDAEMPLDGVSNLMTTFLGTNMACAQCHDHPLAEWTQRDFYQMAAFFGATDGKDEAIGSAIKKAVRSDASLPKAATLKIEQMNTFRMEDSDKQKLTFPKDYKYKDAKAGDPVTPALIAWSKGEKSLPVYNVNTKNPSQLRDEFARWLTSPQNPRFATNIANRIWKKAFGLGVIEPVNDIDDLAEASSPELMAHLTFVMKAAKFDLREVQRVIYNSKTYQASASATPDLGKAKYLFNGPLVRRLSAEQVWDSLIVTAVGTYADNVLLRRGDDLKAMALPAGKVTLAEIKNAVDRTKAAFSGSGKAGPKKVGGGSTMGLANGYDGDKPVSRFSLMLARASELPQPSPETHFLRLWGQGDRLLADSATNDGSVPQVLQMMNGSVGKLVADVRSAAVMDATKEKAPDAQVTSLYLSYLSRKPTAKELTAASKSLADGLALTDLAWVLANTREFLFVQ
;
A
#
# COMPACT_ATOMS: atom_id res chain seq x y z
N MET A 1 -26.27 34.38 20.63
CA MET A 1 -25.67 35.50 19.89
C MET A 1 -24.73 34.93 18.85
N ARG A 2 -25.22 34.82 17.73
CA ARG A 2 -24.83 35.11 16.33
C ARG A 2 -23.36 35.52 16.16
N ARG A 3 -22.62 34.78 15.32
CA ARG A 3 -21.81 35.28 14.18
C ARG A 3 -21.54 34.19 13.17
N LEU A 4 -22.31 34.26 12.08
CA LEU A 4 -21.94 33.70 10.77
C LEU A 4 -20.75 34.49 10.21
N ALA A 5 -19.82 33.85 9.54
CA ALA A 5 -18.91 34.47 8.60
C ALA A 5 -19.01 33.73 7.25
N LEU A 6 -19.63 34.42 6.29
CA LEU A 6 -19.60 34.13 4.86
C LEU A 6 -18.16 34.25 4.35
N PHE A 7 -17.74 33.29 3.52
CA PHE A 7 -16.65 33.51 2.57
C PHE A 7 -17.25 33.64 1.16
N ALA A 8 -17.10 34.86 0.61
CA ALA A 8 -17.53 35.20 -0.73
C ALA A 8 -16.44 34.85 -1.75
N CYS A 9 -16.84 34.09 -2.79
CA CYS A 9 -16.04 33.91 -4.01
C CYS A 9 -16.00 35.22 -4.79
N LEU A 10 -14.81 35.73 -5.05
CA LEU A 10 -14.58 36.77 -6.06
C LEU A 10 -14.41 36.11 -7.42
N CYS A 11 -15.44 36.25 -8.28
CA CYS A 11 -15.31 36.02 -9.71
C CYS A 11 -14.81 37.30 -10.38
N LEU A 12 -13.59 37.28 -10.89
CA LEU A 12 -13.10 38.30 -11.82
C LEU A 12 -13.57 37.97 -13.22
N GLY A 13 -14.46 38.78 -13.76
CA GLY A 13 -14.93 38.74 -15.12
C GLY A 13 -13.84 39.14 -16.10
N LEU A 14 -13.60 38.30 -17.09
CA LEU A 14 -12.88 38.67 -18.32
C LEU A 14 -13.89 38.72 -19.46
N SER A 15 -14.15 39.92 -19.96
CA SER A 15 -14.95 40.20 -21.13
C SER A 15 -14.25 39.70 -22.40
N VAL A 16 -14.92 38.76 -23.11
CA VAL A 16 -14.50 38.30 -24.43
C VAL A 16 -15.00 39.30 -25.47
N HIS A 17 -14.07 39.98 -26.15
CA HIS A 17 -14.35 40.73 -27.36
C HIS A 17 -14.39 39.77 -28.56
N ALA A 18 -15.49 39.73 -29.24
CA ALA A 18 -15.66 39.04 -30.51
C ALA A 18 -14.93 39.79 -31.63
N ALA A 19 -14.06 39.12 -32.37
CA ALA A 19 -13.46 39.59 -33.60
C ALA A 19 -13.97 38.79 -34.81
N PRO A 20 -14.04 39.36 -36.01
CA PRO A 20 -14.91 38.92 -37.09
C PRO A 20 -14.34 37.78 -37.91
N LYS A 21 -15.29 36.96 -38.50
CA LYS A 21 -15.00 35.94 -39.49
C LYS A 21 -14.20 36.48 -40.68
N LYS A 22 -13.11 35.82 -41.03
CA LYS A 22 -12.53 35.84 -42.38
C LYS A 22 -12.60 34.42 -42.96
N GLU A 23 -13.25 34.33 -44.10
CA GLU A 23 -13.26 33.20 -44.99
C GLU A 23 -11.90 32.97 -45.64
N GLY A 24 -11.53 31.70 -45.82
CA GLY A 24 -10.82 31.20 -46.98
C GLY A 24 -9.34 31.05 -46.89
N LYS A 25 -8.89 29.82 -46.69
CA LYS A 25 -8.05 29.11 -47.70
C LYS A 25 -7.78 27.69 -47.17
N LYS A 26 -8.17 26.70 -47.98
CA LYS A 26 -7.74 25.30 -47.80
C LYS A 26 -6.25 25.21 -48.05
N ASP A 27 -5.45 25.14 -47.00
CA ASP A 27 -4.07 24.65 -47.11
C ASP A 27 -4.09 23.14 -46.80
N THR A 28 -3.91 22.34 -47.81
CA THR A 28 -3.61 20.92 -47.72
C THR A 28 -2.25 20.76 -47.07
N LYS A 29 -2.20 20.64 -45.74
CA LYS A 29 -1.00 20.14 -45.06
C LYS A 29 -0.85 18.67 -45.44
N LYS A 30 0.22 18.36 -46.18
CA LYS A 30 0.70 16.99 -46.35
C LYS A 30 0.89 16.40 -44.98
N ALA A 31 0.17 15.29 -44.71
CA ALA A 31 0.40 14.46 -43.55
C ALA A 31 1.86 13.97 -43.60
N GLU A 32 2.65 14.27 -42.58
CA GLU A 32 3.92 13.64 -42.36
C GLU A 32 3.71 12.12 -42.22
N PRO A 33 4.57 11.27 -42.71
CA PRO A 33 4.39 9.84 -42.61
C PRO A 33 4.49 9.43 -41.15
N VAL A 34 3.36 9.04 -40.58
CA VAL A 34 3.34 8.31 -39.32
C VAL A 34 4.06 7.01 -39.54
N ILE A 35 5.30 6.92 -39.06
CA ILE A 35 6.05 5.67 -39.03
C ILE A 35 5.30 4.76 -38.06
N LYS A 36 4.43 3.90 -38.63
CA LYS A 36 3.90 2.77 -37.89
C LYS A 36 5.06 1.82 -37.61
N VAL A 37 5.69 1.96 -36.46
CA VAL A 37 6.56 0.92 -35.93
C VAL A 37 5.66 -0.28 -35.64
N VAL A 38 5.65 -1.23 -36.56
CA VAL A 38 5.04 -2.54 -36.31
C VAL A 38 5.96 -3.24 -35.31
N VAL A 39 5.67 -3.09 -34.05
CA VAL A 39 6.28 -3.88 -32.98
C VAL A 39 5.77 -5.29 -33.17
N ALA A 40 6.63 -6.21 -33.60
CA ALA A 40 6.30 -7.62 -33.57
C ALA A 40 5.81 -8.00 -32.16
N PRO A 41 4.70 -8.74 -32.02
CA PRO A 41 4.24 -9.17 -30.72
C PRO A 41 5.38 -9.92 -30.04
N ALA A 42 5.67 -9.56 -28.78
CA ALA A 42 6.63 -10.29 -27.96
C ALA A 42 6.27 -11.77 -27.98
N ALA A 43 7.29 -12.64 -28.06
CA ALA A 43 7.08 -14.08 -28.04
C ALA A 43 6.19 -14.45 -26.83
N PRO A 44 5.23 -15.39 -26.96
CA PRO A 44 4.32 -15.72 -25.89
C PRO A 44 5.11 -16.19 -24.67
N VAL A 45 5.03 -15.42 -23.61
CA VAL A 45 5.55 -15.83 -22.28
C VAL A 45 4.74 -17.04 -21.86
N ALA A 46 5.40 -18.20 -21.68
CA ALA A 46 4.73 -19.40 -21.22
C ALA A 46 4.06 -19.13 -19.86
N ALA A 47 2.74 -19.28 -19.81
CA ALA A 47 1.96 -19.07 -18.59
C ALA A 47 2.38 -20.09 -17.54
N LEU A 48 3.05 -19.63 -16.49
CA LEU A 48 3.41 -20.44 -15.33
C LEU A 48 2.24 -20.46 -14.33
N GLY A 49 2.05 -21.58 -13.63
CA GLY A 49 0.91 -21.83 -12.76
C GLY A 49 0.81 -20.83 -11.57
N GLU A 50 -0.39 -20.67 -11.02
CA GLU A 50 -0.58 -19.92 -9.77
C GLU A 50 0.25 -20.55 -8.64
N ARG A 51 0.78 -19.70 -7.74
CA ARG A 51 1.38 -20.20 -6.50
C ARG A 51 0.29 -20.79 -5.62
N ALA A 52 0.22 -22.11 -5.58
CA ALA A 52 -0.70 -22.79 -4.67
C ALA A 52 -0.34 -22.48 -3.22
N ALA A 53 -1.33 -22.19 -2.39
CA ALA A 53 -1.14 -22.03 -0.95
C ALA A 53 -0.51 -23.32 -0.36
N ILE A 54 0.54 -23.15 0.44
CA ILE A 54 1.23 -24.29 1.07
C ILE A 54 0.52 -24.60 2.39
N TRP A 55 -0.40 -25.56 2.35
CA TRP A 55 -1.07 -26.09 3.54
C TRP A 55 -0.22 -27.21 4.15
N HIS A 56 -0.11 -27.22 5.48
CA HIS A 56 0.67 -28.19 6.23
C HIS A 56 0.12 -28.35 7.65
N VAL A 57 0.29 -29.54 8.21
CA VAL A 57 -0.02 -29.81 9.63
C VAL A 57 1.25 -29.55 10.44
N TRP A 58 1.34 -28.34 10.96
CA TRP A 58 2.47 -27.88 11.78
C TRP A 58 2.41 -28.51 13.15
N THR A 59 3.54 -28.96 13.66
CA THR A 59 3.67 -29.65 14.95
C THR A 59 4.61 -28.83 15.84
N ASP A 60 4.20 -28.53 17.07
CA ASP A 60 5.08 -27.91 18.06
C ASP A 60 5.98 -28.96 18.77
N LYS A 61 6.86 -28.49 19.66
CA LYS A 61 7.75 -29.37 20.43
C LYS A 61 7.02 -30.27 21.42
N GLU A 62 5.81 -29.90 21.82
CA GLU A 62 4.93 -30.67 22.70
C GLU A 62 4.05 -31.68 21.93
N GLY A 63 4.14 -31.72 20.59
CA GLY A 63 3.38 -32.62 19.73
C GLY A 63 1.97 -32.13 19.40
N GLN A 64 1.61 -30.87 19.73
CA GLN A 64 0.34 -30.26 19.33
C GLN A 64 0.36 -29.94 17.84
N LYS A 65 -0.79 -30.10 17.17
CA LYS A 65 -0.88 -29.96 15.71
C LYS A 65 -1.79 -28.81 15.31
N LEU A 66 -1.35 -28.06 14.29
CA LEU A 66 -2.09 -26.95 13.68
C LEU A 66 -2.14 -27.13 12.16
N ASP A 67 -3.33 -27.40 11.58
CA ASP A 67 -3.51 -27.36 10.12
C ASP A 67 -3.60 -25.89 9.67
N ALA A 68 -2.53 -25.40 9.03
CA ALA A 68 -2.42 -24.00 8.64
C ALA A 68 -1.57 -23.85 7.37
N ARG A 69 -1.88 -22.79 6.60
CA ARG A 69 -1.03 -22.42 5.47
C ARG A 69 0.16 -21.58 5.93
N PHE A 70 1.25 -21.77 5.24
CA PHE A 70 2.44 -20.94 5.40
C PHE A 70 2.18 -19.54 4.83
N CYS A 71 2.40 -18.50 5.64
CA CYS A 71 2.26 -17.11 5.22
C CYS A 71 3.61 -16.36 5.20
N GLY A 72 4.62 -16.85 5.89
CA GLY A 72 5.95 -16.27 5.86
C GLY A 72 6.87 -16.73 6.98
N LEU A 73 8.16 -16.61 6.74
CA LEU A 73 9.23 -16.79 7.73
C LEU A 73 10.12 -15.57 7.70
N ASN A 74 10.36 -14.97 8.86
CA ASN A 74 11.23 -13.82 8.99
C ASN A 74 12.19 -14.01 10.17
N GLY A 75 13.45 -14.25 9.86
CA GLY A 75 14.43 -14.65 10.85
C GLY A 75 13.95 -15.88 11.62
N GLU A 76 13.77 -15.73 12.91
CA GLU A 76 13.29 -16.78 13.80
C GLU A 76 11.77 -16.80 14.01
N PHE A 77 10.99 -15.95 13.28
CA PHE A 77 9.54 -15.86 13.42
C PHE A 77 8.81 -16.42 12.20
N ILE A 78 7.84 -17.30 12.44
CA ILE A 78 6.96 -17.85 11.42
C ILE A 78 5.55 -17.27 11.52
N THR A 79 4.93 -17.04 10.37
CA THR A 79 3.52 -16.65 10.26
C THR A 79 2.74 -17.75 9.58
N LEU A 80 1.69 -18.26 10.23
CA LEU A 80 0.79 -19.29 9.74
C LEU A 80 -0.65 -18.77 9.75
N GLN A 81 -1.50 -19.29 8.85
CA GLN A 81 -2.94 -18.99 8.87
C GLN A 81 -3.76 -20.29 8.81
N SER A 82 -4.59 -20.51 9.80
CA SER A 82 -5.52 -21.66 9.85
C SER A 82 -6.68 -21.52 8.85
N ARG A 83 -7.41 -22.63 8.61
CA ARG A 83 -8.52 -22.65 7.64
C ARG A 83 -9.68 -21.73 8.02
N ASP A 84 -9.85 -21.41 9.28
CA ASP A 84 -10.83 -20.47 9.79
C ASP A 84 -10.37 -19.00 9.72
N GLY A 85 -9.24 -18.75 9.04
CA GLY A 85 -8.69 -17.40 8.81
C GLY A 85 -7.86 -16.83 9.95
N ARG A 86 -7.76 -17.52 11.11
CA ARG A 86 -6.89 -17.06 12.21
C ARG A 86 -5.43 -17.12 11.77
N THR A 87 -4.70 -16.07 12.07
CA THR A 87 -3.27 -15.98 11.79
C THR A 87 -2.48 -16.15 13.08
N PHE A 88 -1.44 -16.95 13.04
CA PHE A 88 -0.52 -17.21 14.15
C PHE A 88 0.86 -16.68 13.80
N HIS A 89 1.50 -16.02 14.74
CA HIS A 89 2.85 -15.51 14.59
C HIS A 89 3.64 -15.84 15.84
N PHE A 90 4.70 -16.62 15.71
CA PHE A 90 5.49 -17.09 16.85
C PHE A 90 6.90 -17.48 16.41
N LYS A 91 7.79 -17.69 17.37
CA LYS A 91 9.16 -18.13 17.08
C LYS A 91 9.19 -19.56 16.55
N THR A 92 10.04 -19.79 15.57
CA THR A 92 10.28 -21.14 15.00
C THR A 92 10.82 -22.13 16.03
N GLU A 93 11.47 -21.65 17.09
CA GLU A 93 11.93 -22.49 18.20
C GLU A 93 10.80 -23.26 18.91
N LEU A 94 9.55 -22.87 18.72
CA LEU A 94 8.38 -23.59 19.26
C LEU A 94 7.95 -24.76 18.38
N LEU A 95 8.41 -24.81 17.13
CA LEU A 95 8.08 -25.90 16.19
C LEU A 95 9.04 -27.08 16.34
N SER A 96 8.59 -28.23 15.80
CA SER A 96 9.46 -29.38 15.59
C SER A 96 10.61 -29.04 14.63
N ALA A 97 11.74 -29.76 14.74
CA ALA A 97 12.87 -29.54 13.84
C ALA A 97 12.52 -29.77 12.36
N GLU A 98 11.62 -30.72 12.09
CA GLU A 98 11.11 -31.04 10.76
C GLU A 98 10.30 -29.86 10.18
N ASP A 99 9.46 -29.25 11.00
CA ASP A 99 8.64 -28.12 10.57
C ASP A 99 9.44 -26.83 10.41
N VAL A 100 10.50 -26.64 11.19
CA VAL A 100 11.47 -25.57 10.95
C VAL A 100 12.17 -25.74 9.61
N ALA A 101 12.59 -26.97 9.28
CA ALA A 101 13.19 -27.25 7.98
C ALA A 101 12.18 -27.07 6.84
N PHE A 102 10.93 -27.52 7.02
CA PHE A 102 9.85 -27.32 6.06
C PHE A 102 9.53 -25.84 5.85
N ALA A 103 9.49 -25.02 6.91
CA ALA A 103 9.30 -23.58 6.79
C ALA A 103 10.36 -22.92 5.91
N LYS A 104 11.62 -23.36 6.01
CA LYS A 104 12.70 -22.88 5.14
C LYS A 104 12.45 -23.25 3.68
N THR A 105 12.02 -24.48 3.40
CA THR A 105 11.66 -24.88 2.03
C THR A 105 10.49 -24.08 1.47
N CYS A 106 9.53 -23.69 2.32
CA CYS A 106 8.43 -22.80 1.92
C CYS A 106 8.92 -21.41 1.55
N VAL A 107 9.91 -20.87 2.29
CA VAL A 107 10.55 -19.59 1.94
C VAL A 107 11.24 -19.69 0.59
N ASP A 108 12.05 -20.72 0.37
CA ASP A 108 12.76 -20.91 -0.90
C ASP A 108 11.78 -21.03 -2.07
N ARG A 109 10.69 -21.76 -1.88
CA ARG A 109 9.61 -21.82 -2.88
C ARG A 109 8.95 -20.47 -3.12
N ASN A 110 8.71 -19.67 -2.10
CA ASN A 110 8.11 -18.32 -2.24
C ASN A 110 9.10 -17.31 -2.82
N ARG A 111 10.39 -17.51 -2.64
CA ARG A 111 11.46 -16.72 -3.28
C ARG A 111 11.61 -17.02 -4.76
N THR A 112 11.31 -18.26 -5.16
CA THR A 112 11.40 -18.66 -6.56
C THR A 112 10.36 -17.92 -7.38
N SER A 113 10.84 -17.16 -8.37
CA SER A 113 9.97 -16.49 -9.34
C SER A 113 9.11 -17.51 -10.09
N THR A 114 7.88 -17.12 -10.44
CA THR A 114 7.04 -17.86 -11.38
C THR A 114 7.52 -17.68 -12.82
N PHE A 115 8.29 -16.62 -13.10
CA PHE A 115 8.97 -16.41 -14.35
C PHE A 115 10.37 -17.04 -14.32
N SER A 116 10.80 -17.65 -15.44
CA SER A 116 12.18 -18.07 -15.57
C SER A 116 13.11 -16.85 -15.67
N PRO A 117 14.42 -16.97 -15.32
CA PRO A 117 15.37 -15.86 -15.49
C PRO A 117 15.42 -15.34 -16.92
N ALA A 118 15.23 -16.19 -17.92
CA ALA A 118 15.18 -15.78 -19.34
C ALA A 118 13.95 -14.91 -19.65
N VAL A 119 12.80 -15.25 -19.09
CA VAL A 119 11.56 -14.44 -19.23
C VAL A 119 11.73 -13.08 -18.58
N ILE A 120 12.28 -13.03 -17.35
CA ILE A 120 12.55 -11.77 -16.66
C ILE A 120 13.50 -10.90 -17.49
N ALA A 121 14.61 -11.47 -17.97
CA ALA A 121 15.59 -10.75 -18.77
C ALA A 121 14.99 -10.22 -20.09
N SER A 122 14.18 -11.03 -20.79
CA SER A 122 13.52 -10.62 -22.02
C SER A 122 12.51 -9.49 -21.77
N ALA A 123 11.64 -9.63 -20.78
CA ALA A 123 10.65 -8.60 -20.47
C ALA A 123 11.27 -7.28 -19.99
N ALA A 124 12.37 -7.35 -19.22
CA ALA A 124 13.14 -6.19 -18.81
C ALA A 124 13.86 -5.52 -20.01
N ALA A 125 14.42 -6.31 -20.93
CA ALA A 125 15.02 -5.78 -22.15
C ALA A 125 14.00 -5.11 -23.07
N ASP A 126 12.76 -5.58 -23.10
CA ASP A 126 11.69 -4.91 -23.84
C ASP A 126 11.34 -3.55 -23.21
N ILE A 127 11.33 -3.42 -21.89
CA ILE A 127 11.21 -2.10 -21.22
C ILE A 127 12.33 -1.17 -21.72
N ASP A 128 13.58 -1.64 -21.67
CA ASP A 128 14.74 -0.84 -22.06
C ASP A 128 14.69 -0.42 -23.54
N ARG A 129 14.26 -1.31 -24.41
CA ARG A 129 14.08 -1.04 -25.85
C ARG A 129 13.00 0.01 -26.09
N LEU A 130 11.86 -0.11 -25.41
CA LEU A 130 10.71 0.80 -25.58
C LEU A 130 11.02 2.20 -25.04
N VAL A 131 11.60 2.29 -23.86
CA VAL A 131 12.07 3.57 -23.30
C VAL A 131 13.17 4.16 -24.19
N GLY A 132 14.14 3.35 -24.62
CA GLY A 132 15.21 3.78 -25.51
C GLY A 132 14.68 4.36 -26.82
N ALA A 133 13.66 3.77 -27.43
CA ALA A 133 13.04 4.28 -28.65
C ALA A 133 12.40 5.68 -28.44
N VAL A 134 11.70 5.89 -27.33
CA VAL A 134 11.11 7.19 -26.98
C VAL A 134 12.21 8.23 -26.73
N LEU A 135 13.28 7.87 -26.01
CA LEU A 135 14.39 8.76 -25.75
C LEU A 135 15.09 9.21 -27.04
N VAL A 136 15.38 8.26 -27.93
CA VAL A 136 16.02 8.55 -29.24
C VAL A 136 15.14 9.47 -30.09
N ALA A 137 13.82 9.20 -30.15
CA ALA A 137 12.89 10.06 -30.89
C ALA A 137 12.86 11.50 -30.37
N ASN A 138 13.16 11.69 -29.08
CA ASN A 138 13.22 13.01 -28.42
C ASN A 138 14.65 13.53 -28.23
N LYS A 139 15.67 12.95 -28.91
CA LYS A 139 17.11 13.34 -28.85
C LYS A 139 17.65 13.28 -27.39
N GLN A 140 17.17 12.34 -26.62
CA GLN A 140 17.64 12.06 -25.26
C GLN A 140 18.31 10.68 -25.22
N THR A 141 19.03 10.40 -24.15
CA THR A 141 19.68 9.12 -23.89
C THR A 141 19.36 8.64 -22.49
N LEU A 142 19.44 7.33 -22.28
CA LEU A 142 19.39 6.75 -20.94
C LEU A 142 20.55 7.31 -20.11
N ASN A 143 20.31 7.57 -18.84
CA ASN A 143 21.36 7.98 -17.91
C ASN A 143 22.41 6.87 -17.76
N ALA A 144 23.60 7.23 -17.29
CA ALA A 144 24.63 6.25 -16.97
C ALA A 144 24.11 5.24 -15.93
N PRO A 145 24.60 4.00 -15.91
CA PRO A 145 24.24 3.02 -14.89
C PRO A 145 24.50 3.58 -13.47
N ALA A 146 23.58 3.33 -12.56
CA ALA A 146 23.75 3.66 -11.15
C ALA A 146 24.91 2.84 -10.56
N THR A 147 25.66 3.44 -9.63
CA THR A 147 26.65 2.69 -8.83
C THR A 147 25.98 1.62 -7.98
N ASP A 148 26.74 0.66 -7.47
CA ASP A 148 26.17 -0.37 -6.59
C ASP A 148 25.61 0.21 -5.28
N GLU A 149 26.18 1.30 -4.79
CA GLU A 149 25.70 2.02 -3.61
C GLU A 149 24.36 2.72 -3.88
N GLN A 150 24.23 3.40 -5.01
CA GLN A 150 22.97 4.03 -5.44
C GLN A 150 21.88 2.99 -5.67
N PHE A 151 22.21 1.89 -6.37
CA PHE A 151 21.29 0.78 -6.60
C PHE A 151 20.85 0.15 -5.27
N LEU A 152 21.78 -0.16 -4.37
CA LEU A 152 21.52 -0.74 -3.07
C LEU A 152 20.51 0.09 -2.28
N ARG A 153 20.78 1.39 -2.15
CA ARG A 153 19.89 2.31 -1.42
C ARG A 153 18.50 2.34 -2.05
N ARG A 154 18.42 2.48 -3.36
CA ARG A 154 17.16 2.56 -4.10
C ARG A 154 16.33 1.29 -3.92
N ILE A 155 16.92 0.13 -4.14
CA ILE A 155 16.16 -1.13 -4.08
C ILE A 155 15.69 -1.47 -2.67
N TYR A 156 16.46 -1.15 -1.62
CA TYR A 156 16.00 -1.31 -0.25
C TYR A 156 14.80 -0.40 0.07
N LEU A 157 14.85 0.86 -0.34
CA LEU A 157 13.75 1.80 -0.15
C LEU A 157 12.51 1.41 -0.95
N ASP A 158 12.66 0.98 -2.20
CA ASP A 158 11.53 0.64 -3.07
C ASP A 158 10.89 -0.70 -2.71
N ALA A 159 11.69 -1.71 -2.39
CA ALA A 159 11.21 -3.05 -2.11
C ALA A 159 10.95 -3.29 -0.60
N ALA A 160 11.86 -2.87 0.29
CA ALA A 160 11.75 -3.12 1.72
C ALA A 160 11.28 -1.90 2.54
N GLY A 161 11.22 -0.69 1.94
CA GLY A 161 10.71 0.52 2.57
C GLY A 161 11.63 1.15 3.61
N ARG A 162 12.91 0.74 3.67
CA ARG A 162 13.90 1.22 4.63
C ARG A 162 15.31 1.24 4.04
N VAL A 163 16.23 1.92 4.68
CA VAL A 163 17.65 1.80 4.35
C VAL A 163 18.20 0.44 4.80
N PRO A 164 19.28 -0.09 4.15
CA PRO A 164 19.98 -1.27 4.65
C PRO A 164 20.74 -0.94 5.94
N THR A 165 20.97 -1.94 6.79
CA THR A 165 21.94 -1.86 7.89
C THR A 165 23.37 -1.83 7.36
N ALA A 166 24.36 -1.47 8.19
CA ALA A 166 25.77 -1.51 7.80
C ALA A 166 26.19 -2.90 7.31
N LEU A 167 25.73 -3.97 7.98
CA LEU A 167 26.04 -5.35 7.63
C LEU A 167 25.45 -5.73 6.24
N GLU A 168 24.16 -5.43 6.01
CA GLU A 168 23.52 -5.67 4.72
C GLU A 168 24.25 -4.92 3.59
N ALA A 169 24.57 -3.64 3.83
CA ALA A 169 25.27 -2.80 2.86
C ALA A 169 26.70 -3.31 2.58
N SER A 170 27.49 -3.59 3.60
CA SER A 170 28.85 -4.08 3.43
C SER A 170 28.91 -5.44 2.74
N THR A 171 27.97 -6.35 3.07
CA THR A 171 27.86 -7.68 2.45
C THR A 171 27.58 -7.57 0.95
N PHE A 172 26.61 -6.74 0.54
CA PHE A 172 26.30 -6.55 -0.88
C PHE A 172 27.45 -5.88 -1.63
N LEU A 173 28.05 -4.83 -1.06
CA LEU A 173 29.14 -4.09 -1.72
C LEU A 173 30.43 -4.92 -1.83
N ALA A 174 30.69 -5.82 -0.90
CA ALA A 174 31.82 -6.74 -0.95
C ALA A 174 31.67 -7.84 -2.01
N SER A 175 30.44 -8.20 -2.36
CA SER A 175 30.15 -9.26 -3.34
C SER A 175 30.67 -8.91 -4.72
N LYS A 176 31.38 -9.87 -5.37
CA LYS A 176 31.86 -9.80 -6.74
C LYS A 176 31.00 -10.60 -7.72
N ALA A 177 29.91 -11.20 -7.25
CA ALA A 177 29.02 -11.99 -8.10
C ALA A 177 28.37 -11.11 -9.17
N PRO A 178 28.39 -11.54 -10.46
CA PRO A 178 27.84 -10.74 -11.56
C PRO A 178 26.30 -10.56 -11.45
N ASP A 179 25.63 -11.47 -10.77
CA ASP A 179 24.18 -11.51 -10.57
C ASP A 179 23.73 -10.96 -9.21
N LYS A 180 24.63 -10.31 -8.45
CA LYS A 180 24.34 -9.84 -7.08
C LYS A 180 23.13 -8.90 -6.99
N ARG A 181 22.88 -8.06 -8.02
CA ARG A 181 21.73 -7.16 -8.07
C ARG A 181 20.42 -7.93 -8.23
N ALA A 182 20.39 -8.91 -9.14
CA ALA A 182 19.20 -9.75 -9.34
C ALA A 182 18.88 -10.59 -8.09
N LYS A 183 19.91 -11.17 -7.45
CA LYS A 183 19.75 -11.89 -6.19
C LYS A 183 19.20 -11.02 -5.07
N LEU A 184 19.72 -9.79 -4.93
CA LEU A 184 19.22 -8.85 -3.93
C LEU A 184 17.76 -8.46 -4.20
N ILE A 185 17.37 -8.25 -5.46
CA ILE A 185 15.97 -8.01 -5.84
C ILE A 185 15.08 -9.17 -5.36
N ASP A 186 15.48 -10.41 -5.62
CA ASP A 186 14.72 -11.61 -5.22
C ASP A 186 14.60 -11.74 -3.69
N GLU A 187 15.68 -11.50 -2.96
CA GLU A 187 15.71 -11.51 -1.50
C GLU A 187 14.74 -10.47 -0.92
N LEU A 188 14.82 -9.23 -1.40
CA LEU A 188 13.99 -8.15 -0.88
C LEU A 188 12.51 -8.33 -1.21
N LEU A 189 12.17 -8.75 -2.44
CA LEU A 189 10.79 -9.04 -2.85
C LEU A 189 10.16 -10.19 -2.06
N SER A 190 10.97 -11.04 -1.43
CA SER A 190 10.51 -12.18 -0.62
C SER A 190 10.58 -11.90 0.89
N SER A 191 11.01 -10.72 1.29
CA SER A 191 11.22 -10.35 2.69
C SER A 191 9.91 -9.88 3.37
N SER A 192 9.94 -9.86 4.71
CA SER A 192 8.88 -9.17 5.49
C SER A 192 8.88 -7.67 5.24
N GLY A 193 10.05 -7.08 4.99
CA GLY A 193 10.16 -5.67 4.61
C GLY A 193 9.32 -5.34 3.37
N TYR A 194 9.28 -6.25 2.38
CA TYR A 194 8.39 -6.10 1.22
C TYR A 194 6.91 -6.06 1.62
N THR A 195 6.49 -6.98 2.49
CA THR A 195 5.10 -7.01 2.98
C THR A 195 4.72 -5.72 3.69
N MET A 196 5.60 -5.21 4.56
CA MET A 196 5.39 -3.96 5.29
C MET A 196 5.34 -2.74 4.35
N GLN A 197 6.27 -2.66 3.39
CA GLN A 197 6.30 -1.58 2.41
C GLN A 197 5.06 -1.61 1.48
N MET A 198 4.67 -2.79 1.01
CA MET A 198 3.48 -2.92 0.18
C MET A 198 2.20 -2.65 0.98
N PHE A 199 2.15 -3.03 2.26
CA PHE A 199 1.04 -2.64 3.13
C PHE A 199 0.94 -1.12 3.27
N ASN A 200 2.03 -0.41 3.55
CA ASN A 200 2.03 1.05 3.67
C ASN A 200 1.51 1.71 2.38
N TRP A 201 1.98 1.26 1.22
CA TRP A 201 1.53 1.77 -0.07
C TRP A 201 0.07 1.44 -0.36
N MET A 202 -0.37 0.18 -0.12
CA MET A 202 -1.75 -0.22 -0.32
C MET A 202 -2.70 0.39 0.70
N ALA A 203 -2.24 0.66 1.92
CA ALA A 203 -3.05 1.32 2.93
C ALA A 203 -3.47 2.73 2.49
N ASP A 204 -2.61 3.44 1.75
CA ASP A 204 -2.98 4.72 1.13
C ASP A 204 -3.93 4.54 -0.06
N LEU A 205 -3.63 3.60 -0.95
CA LEU A 205 -4.44 3.30 -2.12
C LEU A 205 -5.85 2.79 -1.75
N LEU A 206 -5.95 1.90 -0.76
CA LEU A 206 -7.20 1.26 -0.32
C LEU A 206 -7.88 1.99 0.84
N ARG A 207 -7.36 3.15 1.26
CA ARG A 207 -7.89 3.99 2.34
C ARG A 207 -8.03 3.24 3.67
N VAL A 208 -7.03 2.40 4.01
CA VAL A 208 -7.05 1.59 5.24
C VAL A 208 -7.00 2.48 6.47
N LYS A 209 -7.96 2.31 7.38
CA LYS A 209 -8.03 3.02 8.66
C LYS A 209 -8.22 2.06 9.82
N ASP A 210 -7.67 2.42 10.99
CA ASP A 210 -7.91 1.73 12.27
C ASP A 210 -9.38 1.70 12.64
N THR A 211 -10.12 2.69 12.20
CA THR A 211 -11.55 2.84 12.47
C THR A 211 -12.26 3.45 11.28
N PHE A 212 -13.48 3.02 11.03
CA PHE A 212 -14.40 3.66 10.10
C PHE A 212 -15.71 4.05 10.81
N ALA A 213 -16.73 4.48 10.10
CA ALA A 213 -17.96 5.07 10.63
C ALA A 213 -18.25 4.78 12.11
N LYS A 214 -18.52 5.82 12.90
CA LYS A 214 -18.83 5.73 14.36
C LYS A 214 -17.78 5.00 15.20
N ALA A 215 -16.52 5.07 14.82
CA ALA A 215 -15.39 4.45 15.51
C ALA A 215 -15.45 2.91 15.58
N VAL A 216 -15.98 2.26 14.54
CA VAL A 216 -15.91 0.80 14.39
C VAL A 216 -14.45 0.41 14.15
N PRO A 217 -13.83 -0.42 15.01
CA PRO A 217 -12.44 -0.83 14.82
C PRO A 217 -12.27 -1.71 13.58
N ALA A 218 -11.25 -1.42 12.75
CA ALA A 218 -11.02 -2.07 11.46
C ALA A 218 -9.74 -2.93 11.40
N PHE A 219 -9.13 -3.23 12.53
CA PHE A 219 -7.84 -3.96 12.63
C PHE A 219 -7.84 -5.33 11.95
N THR A 220 -8.99 -6.00 11.86
CA THR A 220 -9.10 -7.28 11.14
C THR A 220 -8.88 -7.13 9.64
N PHE A 221 -9.23 -5.97 9.06
CA PHE A 221 -8.94 -5.67 7.66
C PHE A 221 -7.44 -5.46 7.44
N GLU A 222 -6.76 -4.75 8.34
CA GLU A 222 -5.32 -4.58 8.28
C GLU A 222 -4.59 -5.93 8.38
N ASP A 223 -4.95 -6.75 9.36
CA ASP A 223 -4.36 -8.08 9.57
C ASP A 223 -4.63 -9.00 8.38
N TRP A 224 -5.84 -8.93 7.79
CA TRP A 224 -6.18 -9.66 6.57
C TRP A 224 -5.31 -9.21 5.39
N LEU A 225 -5.18 -7.90 5.16
CA LEU A 225 -4.39 -7.37 4.04
C LEU A 225 -2.92 -7.76 4.16
N LYS A 226 -2.32 -7.60 5.36
CA LYS A 226 -0.94 -8.03 5.62
C LYS A 226 -0.75 -9.53 5.37
N ALA A 227 -1.70 -10.36 5.81
CA ALA A 227 -1.65 -11.80 5.57
C ALA A 227 -1.72 -12.14 4.06
N ARG A 228 -2.57 -11.46 3.29
CA ARG A 228 -2.67 -11.65 1.83
C ARG A 228 -1.40 -11.22 1.10
N LEU A 229 -0.81 -10.08 1.49
CA LEU A 229 0.45 -9.60 0.94
C LEU A 229 1.62 -10.53 1.26
N SER A 230 1.71 -11.00 2.49
CA SER A 230 2.74 -11.96 2.90
C SER A 230 2.62 -13.28 2.13
N ALA A 231 1.38 -13.74 1.90
CA ALA A 231 1.11 -14.95 1.12
C ALA A 231 1.39 -14.79 -0.40
N GLY A 232 1.63 -13.56 -0.89
CA GLY A 232 1.79 -13.30 -2.32
C GLY A 232 0.48 -13.47 -3.09
N THR A 233 -0.66 -13.15 -2.48
CA THR A 233 -1.96 -13.24 -3.15
C THR A 233 -1.98 -12.32 -4.37
N PRO A 234 -2.31 -12.82 -5.58
CA PRO A 234 -2.42 -12.02 -6.78
C PRO A 234 -3.44 -10.88 -6.63
N TRP A 235 -3.17 -9.76 -7.32
CA TRP A 235 -3.99 -8.55 -7.20
C TRP A 235 -5.46 -8.77 -7.58
N ASP A 236 -5.73 -9.52 -8.63
CA ASP A 236 -7.10 -9.86 -9.06
C ASP A 236 -7.86 -10.64 -7.97
N LYS A 237 -7.21 -11.59 -7.30
CA LYS A 237 -7.80 -12.36 -6.21
C LYS A 237 -8.04 -11.50 -4.97
N LEU A 238 -7.04 -10.66 -4.63
CA LEU A 238 -7.15 -9.76 -3.49
C LEU A 238 -8.33 -8.79 -3.67
N VAL A 239 -8.46 -8.19 -4.86
CA VAL A 239 -9.57 -7.28 -5.17
C VAL A 239 -10.91 -8.01 -5.23
N SER A 240 -10.96 -9.19 -5.85
CA SER A 240 -12.18 -10.01 -5.88
C SER A 240 -12.64 -10.36 -4.47
N GLU A 241 -11.72 -10.84 -3.60
CA GLU A 241 -12.04 -11.15 -2.19
C GLU A 241 -12.60 -9.94 -1.43
N MET A 242 -12.06 -8.72 -1.65
CA MET A 242 -12.57 -7.51 -0.99
C MET A 242 -13.98 -7.14 -1.44
N ILE A 243 -14.26 -7.28 -2.74
CA ILE A 243 -15.56 -6.88 -3.30
C ILE A 243 -16.65 -7.89 -2.95
N THR A 244 -16.34 -9.20 -2.97
CA THR A 244 -17.34 -10.26 -2.76
C THR A 244 -17.43 -10.73 -1.30
N ALA A 245 -16.68 -10.10 -0.38
CA ALA A 245 -16.65 -10.49 1.02
C ALA A 245 -18.03 -10.33 1.70
N ASP A 246 -18.41 -11.37 2.44
CA ASP A 246 -19.64 -11.40 3.26
C ASP A 246 -19.35 -11.56 4.74
N GLY A 247 -20.32 -11.22 5.56
CA GLY A 247 -20.30 -11.40 6.99
C GLY A 247 -19.77 -10.18 7.77
N ARG A 248 -19.51 -10.40 9.05
CA ARG A 248 -19.02 -9.36 9.96
C ARG A 248 -17.51 -9.17 9.77
N LEU A 249 -17.05 -7.97 10.02
CA LEU A 249 -15.61 -7.64 10.00
C LEU A 249 -14.79 -8.53 10.94
N SER A 250 -15.33 -8.88 12.13
CA SER A 250 -14.67 -9.78 13.08
C SER A 250 -14.43 -11.18 12.55
N ASP A 251 -15.24 -11.64 11.61
CA ASP A 251 -15.20 -13.00 11.06
C ASP A 251 -14.47 -13.05 9.71
N ASN A 252 -14.60 -11.99 8.92
CA ASN A 252 -14.00 -11.85 7.60
C ASN A 252 -13.40 -10.45 7.41
N GLY A 253 -12.08 -10.34 7.57
CA GLY A 253 -11.39 -9.05 7.45
C GLY A 253 -11.53 -8.38 6.08
N ALA A 254 -11.75 -9.15 5.00
CA ALA A 254 -11.90 -8.61 3.65
C ALA A 254 -13.11 -7.66 3.52
N THR A 255 -14.16 -7.85 4.35
CA THR A 255 -15.35 -6.98 4.37
C THR A 255 -15.02 -5.52 4.70
N GLY A 256 -13.86 -5.28 5.36
CA GLY A 256 -13.45 -3.94 5.79
C GLY A 256 -13.35 -2.94 4.64
N PHE A 257 -12.98 -3.37 3.43
CA PHE A 257 -12.92 -2.49 2.27
C PHE A 257 -14.29 -1.90 1.91
N MET A 258 -15.32 -2.74 1.80
CA MET A 258 -16.67 -2.30 1.47
C MET A 258 -17.38 -1.62 2.65
N LEU A 259 -17.12 -2.08 3.89
CA LEU A 259 -17.71 -1.50 5.09
C LEU A 259 -17.22 -0.08 5.37
N PHE A 260 -16.06 0.31 4.84
CA PHE A 260 -15.55 1.67 4.96
C PHE A 260 -16.57 2.71 4.45
N ASP A 261 -17.20 2.45 3.33
CA ASP A 261 -18.20 3.32 2.70
C ASP A 261 -19.65 2.85 2.94
N ALA A 262 -19.91 1.96 3.90
CA ALA A 262 -21.26 1.39 4.13
C ALA A 262 -22.33 2.44 4.45
N GLU A 263 -21.96 3.60 4.97
CA GLU A 263 -22.88 4.73 5.22
C GLU A 263 -23.01 5.67 4.01
N MET A 264 -22.11 5.54 3.00
CA MET A 264 -22.06 6.34 1.77
C MET A 264 -21.78 5.43 0.55
N PRO A 265 -22.68 4.49 0.23
CA PRO A 265 -22.39 3.43 -0.75
C PRO A 265 -22.13 3.96 -2.17
N LEU A 266 -22.70 5.09 -2.56
CA LEU A 266 -22.44 5.70 -3.87
C LEU A 266 -21.01 6.25 -3.95
N ASP A 267 -20.50 6.90 -2.87
CA ASP A 267 -19.12 7.34 -2.80
C ASP A 267 -18.17 6.13 -2.82
N GLY A 268 -18.58 5.02 -2.19
CA GLY A 268 -17.86 3.74 -2.26
C GLY A 268 -17.65 3.25 -3.68
N VAL A 269 -18.69 3.31 -4.52
CA VAL A 269 -18.61 2.94 -5.94
C VAL A 269 -17.66 3.87 -6.70
N SER A 270 -17.77 5.18 -6.50
CA SER A 270 -16.87 6.15 -7.11
C SER A 270 -15.40 5.88 -6.74
N ASN A 271 -15.13 5.68 -5.46
CA ASN A 271 -13.79 5.35 -4.95
C ASN A 271 -13.25 4.03 -5.53
N LEU A 272 -14.11 3.02 -5.69
CA LEU A 272 -13.76 1.74 -6.29
C LEU A 272 -13.36 1.91 -7.76
N MET A 273 -14.12 2.67 -8.55
CA MET A 273 -13.82 2.94 -9.95
C MET A 273 -12.49 3.69 -10.10
N THR A 274 -12.26 4.71 -9.28
CA THR A 274 -11.00 5.47 -9.25
C THR A 274 -9.81 4.59 -8.86
N THR A 275 -9.97 3.80 -7.79
CA THR A 275 -8.89 2.98 -7.26
C THR A 275 -8.45 1.87 -8.21
N PHE A 276 -9.43 1.11 -8.77
CA PHE A 276 -9.12 -0.10 -9.53
C PHE A 276 -9.07 0.09 -11.04
N LEU A 277 -9.75 1.09 -11.57
CA LEU A 277 -9.83 1.33 -13.01
C LEU A 277 -9.19 2.66 -13.44
N GLY A 278 -8.81 3.53 -12.48
CA GLY A 278 -8.35 4.88 -12.81
C GLY A 278 -9.42 5.68 -13.54
N THR A 279 -10.69 5.48 -13.18
CA THR A 279 -11.82 6.14 -13.82
C THR A 279 -12.55 6.99 -12.78
N ASN A 280 -12.47 8.30 -12.94
CA ASN A 280 -13.11 9.24 -12.04
C ASN A 280 -14.54 9.52 -12.49
N MET A 281 -15.52 8.95 -11.78
CA MET A 281 -16.95 9.15 -12.04
C MET A 281 -17.65 9.95 -10.93
N ALA A 282 -16.91 10.59 -10.01
CA ALA A 282 -17.51 11.25 -8.85
C ALA A 282 -18.54 12.32 -9.24
N CYS A 283 -18.27 13.13 -10.28
CA CYS A 283 -19.20 14.15 -10.76
C CYS A 283 -20.49 13.53 -11.33
N ALA A 284 -20.39 12.32 -11.93
CA ALA A 284 -21.52 11.63 -12.53
C ALA A 284 -22.55 11.13 -11.50
N GLN A 285 -22.24 11.17 -10.20
CA GLN A 285 -23.20 10.89 -9.14
C GLN A 285 -24.36 11.92 -9.10
N CYS A 286 -24.10 13.19 -9.42
CA CYS A 286 -25.08 14.27 -9.32
C CYS A 286 -25.57 14.80 -10.68
N HIS A 287 -24.71 14.76 -11.71
CA HIS A 287 -25.01 15.22 -13.08
C HIS A 287 -24.05 14.57 -14.07
N ASP A 288 -24.33 14.66 -15.37
CA ASP A 288 -23.38 14.18 -16.38
C ASP A 288 -22.01 14.82 -16.17
N HIS A 289 -20.96 14.01 -16.35
CA HIS A 289 -19.60 14.48 -16.11
C HIS A 289 -19.24 15.64 -17.04
N PRO A 290 -18.70 16.77 -16.52
CA PRO A 290 -18.53 17.99 -17.31
C PRO A 290 -17.41 17.90 -18.38
N LEU A 291 -16.48 16.97 -18.23
CA LEU A 291 -15.30 16.84 -19.09
C LEU A 291 -15.17 15.46 -19.74
N ALA A 292 -15.69 14.40 -19.11
CA ALA A 292 -15.66 13.03 -19.61
C ALA A 292 -17.04 12.59 -20.16
N GLU A 293 -17.10 11.48 -20.88
CA GLU A 293 -18.34 10.98 -21.50
C GLU A 293 -19.29 10.29 -20.51
N TRP A 294 -19.00 10.29 -19.20
CA TRP A 294 -19.79 9.58 -18.19
C TRP A 294 -21.07 10.31 -17.86
N THR A 295 -22.22 9.65 -18.08
CA THR A 295 -23.52 10.20 -17.70
C THR A 295 -23.88 9.84 -16.26
N GLN A 296 -24.82 10.58 -15.66
CA GLN A 296 -25.40 10.22 -14.37
C GLN A 296 -26.03 8.82 -14.43
N ARG A 297 -26.61 8.45 -15.56
CA ARG A 297 -27.15 7.09 -15.79
C ARG A 297 -26.06 6.02 -15.70
N ASP A 298 -24.92 6.21 -16.36
CA ASP A 298 -23.81 5.25 -16.32
C ASP A 298 -23.35 5.03 -14.89
N PHE A 299 -23.21 6.10 -14.09
CA PHE A 299 -22.85 6.00 -12.68
C PHE A 299 -23.87 5.15 -11.89
N TYR A 300 -25.17 5.44 -12.00
CA TYR A 300 -26.19 4.71 -11.27
C TYR A 300 -26.30 3.26 -11.74
N GLN A 301 -26.11 2.97 -13.02
CA GLN A 301 -26.07 1.60 -13.54
C GLN A 301 -24.89 0.79 -12.96
N MET A 302 -23.72 1.41 -12.81
CA MET A 302 -22.58 0.79 -12.11
C MET A 302 -22.87 0.60 -10.62
N ALA A 303 -23.45 1.59 -9.96
CA ALA A 303 -23.83 1.52 -8.54
C ALA A 303 -24.90 0.45 -8.28
N ALA A 304 -25.75 0.13 -9.26
CA ALA A 304 -26.79 -0.87 -9.12
C ALA A 304 -26.27 -2.31 -8.93
N PHE A 305 -25.03 -2.59 -9.25
CA PHE A 305 -24.38 -3.87 -8.89
C PHE A 305 -24.23 -4.05 -7.38
N PHE A 306 -24.28 -2.96 -6.62
CA PHE A 306 -24.24 -2.93 -5.14
C PHE A 306 -25.61 -2.59 -4.52
N GLY A 307 -26.64 -2.43 -5.36
CA GLY A 307 -27.97 -2.01 -4.90
C GLY A 307 -28.75 -3.05 -4.10
N ALA A 308 -28.28 -4.30 -4.05
CA ALA A 308 -28.82 -5.37 -3.23
C ALA A 308 -27.98 -5.64 -1.96
N THR A 309 -26.89 -4.90 -1.75
CA THR A 309 -25.93 -5.12 -0.68
C THR A 309 -26.22 -4.20 0.51
N ASP A 310 -26.33 -4.77 1.68
CA ASP A 310 -26.45 -4.04 2.94
C ASP A 310 -25.12 -4.08 3.71
N GLY A 311 -24.70 -2.94 4.24
CA GLY A 311 -23.50 -2.81 5.10
C GLY A 311 -23.84 -2.87 6.60
N LYS A 312 -25.13 -3.07 6.95
CA LYS A 312 -25.59 -3.09 8.34
C LYS A 312 -26.76 -4.05 8.53
N ASP A 313 -26.75 -4.74 9.65
CA ASP A 313 -27.89 -5.48 10.17
C ASP A 313 -28.60 -4.66 11.25
N GLU A 314 -29.59 -3.87 10.85
CA GLU A 314 -30.36 -3.01 11.74
C GLU A 314 -31.20 -3.81 12.76
N ALA A 315 -31.60 -5.04 12.44
CA ALA A 315 -32.36 -5.90 13.34
C ALA A 315 -31.49 -6.34 14.51
N ILE A 316 -30.26 -6.77 14.26
CA ILE A 316 -29.29 -7.12 15.29
C ILE A 316 -28.96 -5.88 16.14
N GLY A 317 -28.68 -4.73 15.53
CA GLY A 317 -28.43 -3.48 16.25
C GLY A 317 -29.56 -3.10 17.19
N SER A 318 -30.81 -3.18 16.72
CA SER A 318 -32.01 -2.90 17.53
C SER A 318 -32.18 -3.90 18.69
N ALA A 319 -31.93 -5.19 18.44
CA ALA A 319 -32.00 -6.23 19.45
C ALA A 319 -30.94 -6.02 20.55
N ILE A 320 -29.69 -5.68 20.18
CA ILE A 320 -28.62 -5.38 21.14
C ILE A 320 -28.99 -4.15 21.98
N LYS A 321 -29.45 -3.06 21.35
CA LYS A 321 -29.92 -1.85 22.10
C LYS A 321 -31.02 -2.16 23.07
N LYS A 322 -32.01 -2.98 22.69
CA LYS A 322 -33.11 -3.40 23.59
C LYS A 322 -32.58 -4.19 24.78
N ALA A 323 -31.69 -5.17 24.53
CA ALA A 323 -31.11 -5.98 25.59
C ALA A 323 -30.23 -5.16 26.55
N VAL A 324 -29.42 -4.23 26.03
CA VAL A 324 -28.57 -3.34 26.86
C VAL A 324 -29.42 -2.40 27.71
N ARG A 325 -30.54 -1.90 27.21
CA ARG A 325 -31.45 -1.05 28.00
C ARG A 325 -32.10 -1.77 29.21
N SER A 326 -32.16 -3.09 29.16
CA SER A 326 -32.71 -3.88 30.27
C SER A 326 -31.79 -4.01 31.50
N ASP A 327 -30.50 -3.62 31.34
CA ASP A 327 -29.52 -3.64 32.42
C ASP A 327 -28.61 -2.40 32.40
N ALA A 328 -28.94 -1.44 33.25
CA ALA A 328 -28.21 -0.17 33.38
C ALA A 328 -26.78 -0.33 33.96
N SER A 329 -26.43 -1.49 34.51
CA SER A 329 -25.08 -1.76 35.07
C SER A 329 -24.03 -2.01 34.00
N LEU A 330 -24.44 -2.26 32.75
CA LEU A 330 -23.51 -2.54 31.64
C LEU A 330 -22.66 -1.31 31.25
N PRO A 331 -21.36 -1.46 31.05
CA PRO A 331 -20.46 -0.37 30.60
C PRO A 331 -20.86 0.16 29.24
N LYS A 332 -21.35 1.40 29.17
CA LYS A 332 -21.82 2.03 27.89
C LYS A 332 -20.81 1.97 26.76
N ALA A 333 -19.52 2.24 27.04
CA ALA A 333 -18.48 2.22 26.00
C ALA A 333 -18.24 0.82 25.43
N ALA A 334 -18.26 -0.23 26.26
CA ALA A 334 -18.08 -1.60 25.80
C ALA A 334 -19.31 -2.09 25.02
N THR A 335 -20.52 -1.83 25.51
CA THR A 335 -21.76 -2.23 24.83
C THR A 335 -21.95 -1.53 23.49
N LEU A 336 -21.55 -0.26 23.37
CA LEU A 336 -21.55 0.45 22.08
C LEU A 336 -20.62 -0.21 21.07
N LYS A 337 -19.39 -0.58 21.47
CA LYS A 337 -18.45 -1.29 20.60
C LYS A 337 -18.98 -2.66 20.18
N ILE A 338 -19.56 -3.42 21.12
CA ILE A 338 -20.19 -4.73 20.82
C ILE A 338 -21.35 -4.55 19.84
N GLU A 339 -22.19 -3.53 20.03
CA GLU A 339 -23.25 -3.22 19.06
C GLU A 339 -22.66 -2.96 17.67
N GLN A 340 -21.72 -2.05 17.56
CA GLN A 340 -21.11 -1.68 16.29
C GLN A 340 -20.46 -2.88 15.59
N MET A 341 -19.66 -3.67 16.32
CA MET A 341 -18.97 -4.85 15.77
C MET A 341 -19.92 -5.95 15.26
N ASN A 342 -21.14 -6.01 15.79
CA ASN A 342 -22.12 -7.01 15.36
C ASN A 342 -23.14 -6.47 14.35
N THR A 343 -23.34 -5.15 14.29
CA THR A 343 -24.25 -4.49 13.35
C THR A 343 -23.62 -4.29 11.99
N PHE A 344 -22.33 -3.91 11.93
CA PHE A 344 -21.63 -3.71 10.66
C PHE A 344 -21.22 -5.05 10.05
N ARG A 345 -21.87 -5.39 8.94
CA ARG A 345 -21.63 -6.60 8.15
C ARG A 345 -22.01 -6.39 6.71
N MET A 346 -21.36 -7.11 5.81
CA MET A 346 -21.77 -7.18 4.42
C MET A 346 -22.75 -8.33 4.22
N GLU A 347 -23.87 -8.06 3.57
CA GLU A 347 -24.88 -9.06 3.27
C GLU A 347 -25.62 -8.70 1.96
N ASP A 348 -25.75 -9.67 1.08
CA ASP A 348 -26.51 -9.51 -0.16
C ASP A 348 -27.94 -10.02 -0.01
N SER A 349 -28.89 -9.27 -0.53
CA SER A 349 -30.33 -9.60 -0.49
C SER A 349 -30.87 -9.94 -1.88
N ASP A 350 -32.01 -10.61 -1.92
CA ASP A 350 -32.71 -10.93 -3.17
C ASP A 350 -33.42 -9.72 -3.81
N LYS A 351 -33.27 -8.53 -3.22
CA LYS A 351 -33.96 -7.32 -3.69
C LYS A 351 -32.95 -6.20 -3.94
N GLN A 352 -32.83 -5.81 -5.19
CA GLN A 352 -32.15 -4.59 -5.58
C GLN A 352 -33.00 -3.37 -5.14
N LYS A 353 -32.40 -2.42 -4.43
CA LYS A 353 -33.08 -1.30 -3.78
C LYS A 353 -32.74 0.06 -4.40
N LEU A 354 -31.73 0.12 -5.28
CA LEU A 354 -31.26 1.37 -5.85
C LEU A 354 -32.25 1.90 -6.89
N THR A 355 -32.61 3.17 -6.74
CA THR A 355 -33.45 3.90 -7.68
C THR A 355 -32.72 5.16 -8.16
N PHE A 356 -33.13 5.70 -9.31
CA PHE A 356 -32.65 7.01 -9.73
C PHE A 356 -33.03 8.08 -8.70
N PRO A 357 -32.17 9.07 -8.46
CA PRO A 357 -32.38 10.09 -7.43
C PRO A 357 -33.61 10.95 -7.74
N LYS A 358 -34.16 11.59 -6.69
CA LYS A 358 -35.39 12.39 -6.82
C LYS A 358 -35.22 13.61 -7.72
N ASP A 359 -34.01 14.09 -7.87
CA ASP A 359 -33.61 15.22 -8.70
C ASP A 359 -33.06 14.81 -10.07
N TYR A 360 -33.24 13.52 -10.46
CA TYR A 360 -32.88 13.05 -11.79
C TYR A 360 -33.70 13.78 -12.88
N LYS A 361 -33.02 14.49 -13.77
CA LYS A 361 -33.67 15.42 -14.73
C LYS A 361 -33.46 15.05 -16.19
N TYR A 362 -32.75 13.97 -16.47
CA TYR A 362 -32.55 13.49 -17.85
C TYR A 362 -33.75 12.71 -18.34
N LYS A 363 -33.95 12.70 -19.69
CA LYS A 363 -35.15 12.09 -20.32
C LYS A 363 -35.07 10.57 -20.49
N ASP A 364 -33.93 9.99 -20.20
CA ASP A 364 -33.61 8.57 -20.41
C ASP A 364 -34.05 7.65 -19.25
N ALA A 365 -34.50 8.23 -18.12
CA ALA A 365 -35.14 7.55 -16.99
C ALA A 365 -36.03 8.54 -16.21
N LYS A 366 -36.81 8.03 -15.26
CA LYS A 366 -37.61 8.85 -14.34
C LYS A 366 -37.02 8.80 -12.94
N ALA A 367 -37.11 9.90 -12.21
CA ALA A 367 -36.79 9.95 -10.78
C ALA A 367 -37.59 8.88 -10.02
N GLY A 368 -36.91 8.07 -9.22
CA GLY A 368 -37.49 6.97 -8.44
C GLY A 368 -37.64 5.65 -9.18
N ASP A 369 -37.40 5.59 -10.49
CA ASP A 369 -37.40 4.31 -11.22
C ASP A 369 -36.29 3.39 -10.74
N PRO A 370 -36.50 2.07 -10.64
CA PRO A 370 -35.45 1.11 -10.34
C PRO A 370 -34.31 1.16 -11.36
N VAL A 371 -33.08 1.12 -10.88
CA VAL A 371 -31.91 1.12 -11.77
C VAL A 371 -31.53 -0.30 -12.15
N THR A 372 -31.48 -0.60 -13.45
CA THR A 372 -30.96 -1.87 -13.95
C THR A 372 -29.42 -1.81 -14.02
N PRO A 373 -28.69 -2.78 -13.42
CA PRO A 373 -27.23 -2.82 -13.50
C PRO A 373 -26.76 -2.91 -14.96
N ALA A 374 -25.77 -2.09 -15.32
CA ALA A 374 -25.08 -2.18 -16.61
C ALA A 374 -23.63 -1.71 -16.46
N LEU A 375 -22.73 -2.39 -17.17
CA LEU A 375 -21.32 -2.08 -17.16
C LEU A 375 -20.97 -0.95 -18.11
N ILE A 376 -20.10 -0.05 -17.67
CA ILE A 376 -19.48 0.96 -18.54
C ILE A 376 -18.46 0.32 -19.48
N ALA A 377 -18.19 0.99 -20.60
CA ALA A 377 -17.12 0.65 -21.53
C ALA A 377 -16.46 1.94 -22.03
N TRP A 378 -15.16 1.91 -22.24
CA TRP A 378 -14.36 3.05 -22.71
C TRP A 378 -14.30 3.12 -24.24
N SER A 379 -14.78 2.07 -24.92
CA SER A 379 -14.98 2.08 -26.37
C SER A 379 -16.18 1.24 -26.77
N LYS A 380 -16.78 1.55 -27.94
CA LYS A 380 -17.99 0.85 -28.44
C LYS A 380 -17.75 -0.65 -28.68
N GLY A 381 -16.52 -1.05 -29.04
CA GLY A 381 -16.16 -2.44 -29.31
C GLY A 381 -16.04 -3.32 -28.07
N GLU A 382 -15.78 -2.75 -26.92
CA GLU A 382 -15.55 -3.49 -25.68
C GLU A 382 -16.80 -4.23 -25.19
N LYS A 383 -18.00 -3.65 -25.36
CA LYS A 383 -19.26 -4.27 -24.93
C LYS A 383 -19.54 -5.62 -25.59
N SER A 384 -18.86 -5.93 -26.71
CA SER A 384 -18.95 -7.24 -27.37
C SER A 384 -18.03 -8.32 -26.77
N LEU A 385 -17.12 -7.95 -25.87
CA LEU A 385 -16.23 -8.91 -25.20
C LEU A 385 -17.03 -9.79 -24.23
N PRO A 386 -16.73 -11.10 -24.12
CA PRO A 386 -17.45 -12.03 -23.25
C PRO A 386 -17.50 -11.60 -21.78
N VAL A 387 -16.52 -10.82 -21.31
CA VAL A 387 -16.45 -10.33 -19.92
C VAL A 387 -17.62 -9.39 -19.58
N TYR A 388 -18.22 -8.73 -20.60
CA TYR A 388 -19.38 -7.85 -20.42
C TYR A 388 -20.73 -8.61 -20.35
N ASN A 389 -20.71 -9.92 -20.59
CA ASN A 389 -21.90 -10.76 -20.42
C ASN A 389 -22.08 -11.09 -18.93
N VAL A 390 -22.79 -10.23 -18.20
CA VAL A 390 -23.07 -10.35 -16.77
C VAL A 390 -24.53 -10.73 -16.54
N ASN A 391 -24.77 -11.59 -15.53
CA ASN A 391 -26.10 -11.96 -15.12
C ASN A 391 -26.67 -10.95 -14.12
N THR A 392 -27.54 -10.06 -14.58
CA THR A 392 -28.17 -9.04 -13.73
C THR A 392 -29.56 -9.45 -13.18
N LYS A 393 -29.97 -10.71 -13.38
CA LYS A 393 -31.31 -11.18 -12.97
C LYS A 393 -31.38 -11.64 -11.52
N ASN A 394 -30.22 -11.95 -10.92
CA ASN A 394 -30.14 -12.40 -9.54
C ASN A 394 -29.50 -11.31 -8.65
N PRO A 395 -30.28 -10.56 -7.86
CA PRO A 395 -29.77 -9.45 -7.08
C PRO A 395 -28.66 -9.84 -6.08
N SER A 396 -28.76 -11.01 -5.44
CA SER A 396 -27.78 -11.48 -4.48
C SER A 396 -26.43 -11.91 -5.09
N GLN A 397 -26.29 -11.91 -6.42
CA GLN A 397 -25.06 -12.24 -7.14
C GLN A 397 -24.47 -11.04 -7.90
N LEU A 398 -25.08 -9.86 -7.80
CA LEU A 398 -24.63 -8.69 -8.57
C LEU A 398 -23.19 -8.28 -8.23
N ARG A 399 -22.79 -8.34 -6.95
CA ARG A 399 -21.41 -8.06 -6.52
C ARG A 399 -20.41 -9.04 -7.12
N ASP A 400 -20.76 -10.33 -7.18
CA ASP A 400 -19.91 -11.36 -7.78
C ASP A 400 -19.74 -11.13 -9.28
N GLU A 401 -20.81 -10.79 -9.98
CA GLU A 401 -20.77 -10.48 -11.41
C GLU A 401 -19.92 -9.23 -11.69
N PHE A 402 -20.05 -8.20 -10.85
CA PHE A 402 -19.21 -7.01 -10.94
C PHE A 402 -17.73 -7.35 -10.69
N ALA A 403 -17.41 -8.10 -9.63
CA ALA A 403 -16.05 -8.50 -9.31
C ALA A 403 -15.43 -9.34 -10.43
N ARG A 404 -16.20 -10.27 -11.02
CA ARG A 404 -15.77 -11.09 -12.16
C ARG A 404 -15.38 -10.23 -13.36
N TRP A 405 -16.20 -9.20 -13.70
CA TRP A 405 -15.89 -8.26 -14.76
C TRP A 405 -14.67 -7.41 -14.42
N LEU A 406 -14.65 -6.82 -13.23
CA LEU A 406 -13.59 -5.91 -12.80
C LEU A 406 -12.23 -6.57 -12.86
N THR A 407 -12.09 -7.76 -12.27
CA THR A 407 -10.79 -8.44 -12.08
C THR A 407 -10.38 -9.32 -13.27
N SER A 408 -11.20 -9.36 -14.33
CA SER A 408 -10.89 -10.13 -15.52
C SER A 408 -9.65 -9.61 -16.25
N PRO A 409 -8.79 -10.51 -16.75
CA PRO A 409 -7.70 -10.11 -17.67
C PRO A 409 -8.22 -9.45 -18.97
N GLN A 410 -9.50 -9.62 -19.31
CA GLN A 410 -10.14 -8.99 -20.45
C GLN A 410 -10.67 -7.58 -20.14
N ASN A 411 -10.73 -7.17 -18.86
CA ASN A 411 -11.04 -5.80 -18.51
C ASN A 411 -9.92 -4.87 -19.02
N PRO A 412 -10.23 -3.83 -19.80
CA PRO A 412 -9.21 -3.01 -20.46
C PRO A 412 -8.43 -2.13 -19.49
N ARG A 413 -9.00 -1.80 -18.34
CA ARG A 413 -8.41 -0.84 -17.38
C ARG A 413 -7.74 -1.49 -16.17
N PHE A 414 -8.26 -2.61 -15.68
CA PHE A 414 -7.80 -3.20 -14.41
C PHE A 414 -6.30 -3.53 -14.39
N ALA A 415 -5.82 -4.27 -15.41
CA ALA A 415 -4.40 -4.60 -15.51
C ALA A 415 -3.54 -3.36 -15.78
N THR A 416 -4.04 -2.45 -16.63
CA THR A 416 -3.34 -1.23 -17.04
C THR A 416 -3.15 -0.28 -15.85
N ASN A 417 -4.21 -0.05 -15.07
CA ASN A 417 -4.17 0.85 -13.93
C ASN A 417 -3.15 0.38 -12.87
N ILE A 418 -3.21 -0.87 -12.46
CA ILE A 418 -2.26 -1.38 -11.46
C ILE A 418 -0.82 -1.43 -11.98
N ALA A 419 -0.60 -1.78 -13.26
CA ALA A 419 0.71 -1.75 -13.88
C ALA A 419 1.29 -0.33 -13.91
N ASN A 420 0.48 0.67 -14.26
CA ASN A 420 0.86 2.09 -14.25
C ASN A 420 1.21 2.59 -12.85
N ARG A 421 0.45 2.18 -11.82
CA ARG A 421 0.74 2.51 -10.42
C ARG A 421 2.04 1.87 -9.90
N ILE A 422 2.32 0.62 -10.25
CA ILE A 422 3.59 -0.04 -9.92
C ILE A 422 4.76 0.65 -10.62
N TRP A 423 4.58 1.06 -11.87
CA TRP A 423 5.58 1.85 -12.59
C TRP A 423 5.83 3.20 -11.88
N LYS A 424 4.77 3.95 -11.55
CA LYS A 424 4.86 5.20 -10.79
C LYS A 424 5.61 5.02 -9.47
N LYS A 425 5.35 3.94 -8.74
CA LYS A 425 6.05 3.62 -7.48
C LYS A 425 7.56 3.50 -7.70
N ALA A 426 8.02 2.91 -8.82
CA ALA A 426 9.43 2.72 -9.14
C ALA A 426 10.11 3.98 -9.70
N PHE A 427 9.41 4.73 -10.55
CA PHE A 427 9.99 5.83 -11.31
C PHE A 427 9.62 7.23 -10.80
N GLY A 428 8.60 7.35 -9.95
CA GLY A 428 8.09 8.63 -9.41
C GLY A 428 6.97 9.25 -10.23
N LEU A 429 6.79 8.87 -11.51
CA LEU A 429 5.67 9.24 -12.37
C LEU A 429 5.14 8.02 -13.11
N GLY A 430 3.85 8.00 -13.39
CA GLY A 430 3.19 7.01 -14.23
C GLY A 430 3.51 7.20 -15.71
N VAL A 431 3.31 6.16 -16.50
CA VAL A 431 3.30 6.27 -17.97
C VAL A 431 2.09 7.09 -18.42
N ILE A 432 1.00 7.01 -17.67
CA ILE A 432 -0.20 7.83 -17.80
C ILE A 432 -0.41 8.58 -16.49
N GLU A 433 -0.59 9.89 -16.56
CA GLU A 433 -0.92 10.75 -15.43
C GLU A 433 -2.15 11.62 -15.75
N PRO A 434 -3.02 11.89 -14.80
CA PRO A 434 -3.00 11.38 -13.42
C PRO A 434 -3.42 9.92 -13.33
N VAL A 435 -2.80 9.13 -12.44
CA VAL A 435 -3.09 7.68 -12.29
C VAL A 435 -4.52 7.38 -11.79
N ASN A 436 -5.18 8.37 -11.19
CA ASN A 436 -6.53 8.28 -10.66
C ASN A 436 -7.63 8.64 -11.68
N ASP A 437 -7.23 9.18 -12.84
CA ASP A 437 -8.13 9.69 -13.85
C ASP A 437 -7.53 9.45 -15.24
N ILE A 438 -7.60 8.19 -15.68
CA ILE A 438 -7.11 7.74 -16.98
C ILE A 438 -8.25 7.86 -17.98
N ASP A 439 -8.37 9.01 -18.63
CA ASP A 439 -9.42 9.24 -19.63
C ASP A 439 -9.13 8.49 -20.92
N ASP A 440 -7.95 8.68 -21.50
CA ASP A 440 -7.56 8.02 -22.74
C ASP A 440 -6.20 7.31 -22.58
N LEU A 441 -6.14 6.05 -22.97
CA LEU A 441 -4.87 5.30 -23.03
C LEU A 441 -3.88 5.87 -24.07
N ALA A 442 -4.39 6.61 -25.07
CA ALA A 442 -3.56 7.28 -26.06
C ALA A 442 -2.76 8.47 -25.49
N GLU A 443 -3.16 9.00 -24.32
CA GLU A 443 -2.42 10.07 -23.63
C GLU A 443 -1.18 9.57 -22.88
N ALA A 444 -0.94 8.26 -22.90
CA ALA A 444 0.29 7.69 -22.35
C ALA A 444 1.54 8.38 -22.94
N SER A 445 2.51 8.70 -22.09
CA SER A 445 3.80 9.23 -22.52
C SER A 445 4.56 8.26 -23.45
N SER A 446 4.25 6.97 -23.36
CA SER A 446 4.65 5.89 -24.26
C SER A 446 3.56 4.81 -24.26
N PRO A 447 2.63 4.82 -25.25
CA PRO A 447 1.58 3.81 -25.38
C PRO A 447 2.11 2.37 -25.47
N GLU A 448 3.23 2.17 -26.18
CA GLU A 448 3.85 0.85 -26.35
C GLU A 448 4.43 0.33 -25.04
N LEU A 449 5.04 1.20 -24.22
CA LEU A 449 5.51 0.83 -22.89
C LEU A 449 4.33 0.45 -21.99
N MET A 450 3.25 1.24 -22.02
CA MET A 450 2.05 0.93 -21.23
C MET A 450 1.43 -0.41 -21.63
N ALA A 451 1.36 -0.67 -22.94
CA ALA A 451 0.86 -1.94 -23.46
C ALA A 451 1.77 -3.12 -23.00
N HIS A 452 3.09 -2.94 -23.02
CA HIS A 452 4.03 -3.97 -22.54
C HIS A 452 3.88 -4.22 -21.04
N LEU A 453 3.79 -3.18 -20.20
CA LEU A 453 3.59 -3.31 -18.76
C LEU A 453 2.26 -4.02 -18.44
N THR A 454 1.20 -3.67 -19.18
CA THR A 454 -0.11 -4.35 -19.08
C THR A 454 -0.02 -5.82 -19.47
N PHE A 455 0.72 -6.14 -20.53
CA PHE A 455 0.98 -7.51 -20.95
C PHE A 455 1.74 -8.30 -19.87
N VAL A 456 2.82 -7.74 -19.33
CA VAL A 456 3.60 -8.37 -18.23
C VAL A 456 2.71 -8.62 -17.02
N MET A 457 1.85 -7.67 -16.64
CA MET A 457 0.90 -7.83 -15.53
C MET A 457 -0.04 -9.02 -15.74
N LYS A 458 -0.61 -9.14 -16.94
CA LYS A 458 -1.50 -10.26 -17.30
C LYS A 458 -0.74 -11.60 -17.36
N ALA A 459 0.47 -11.60 -17.92
CA ALA A 459 1.34 -12.78 -17.99
C ALA A 459 1.77 -13.26 -16.61
N ALA A 460 2.03 -12.33 -15.68
CA ALA A 460 2.30 -12.58 -14.27
C ALA A 460 1.06 -13.03 -13.49
N LYS A 461 -0.12 -13.16 -14.14
CA LYS A 461 -1.39 -13.47 -13.45
C LYS A 461 -1.63 -12.57 -12.25
N PHE A 462 -1.35 -11.29 -12.42
CA PHE A 462 -1.48 -10.26 -11.40
C PHE A 462 -0.60 -10.43 -10.15
N ASP A 463 0.45 -11.24 -10.21
CA ASP A 463 1.48 -11.26 -9.16
C ASP A 463 2.34 -9.99 -9.24
N LEU A 464 2.11 -9.08 -8.31
CA LEU A 464 2.80 -7.77 -8.28
C LEU A 464 4.31 -7.91 -8.07
N ARG A 465 4.78 -8.97 -7.40
CA ARG A 465 6.22 -9.22 -7.19
C ARG A 465 6.92 -9.53 -8.51
N GLU A 466 6.26 -10.30 -9.40
CA GLU A 466 6.83 -10.63 -10.70
C GLU A 466 6.96 -9.39 -11.60
N VAL A 467 5.95 -8.52 -11.59
CA VAL A 467 6.01 -7.26 -12.34
C VAL A 467 7.11 -6.34 -11.81
N GLN A 468 7.22 -6.19 -10.49
CA GLN A 468 8.29 -5.42 -9.86
C GLN A 468 9.68 -6.03 -10.15
N ARG A 469 9.78 -7.37 -10.14
CA ARG A 469 11.03 -8.07 -10.50
C ARG A 469 11.47 -7.73 -11.92
N VAL A 470 10.56 -7.74 -12.90
CA VAL A 470 10.85 -7.34 -14.27
C VAL A 470 11.32 -5.88 -14.33
N ILE A 471 10.59 -4.96 -13.70
CA ILE A 471 10.93 -3.53 -13.68
C ILE A 471 12.30 -3.31 -13.03
N TYR A 472 12.57 -3.89 -11.86
CA TYR A 472 13.83 -3.66 -11.13
C TYR A 472 15.04 -4.27 -11.80
N ASN A 473 14.88 -5.29 -12.66
CA ASN A 473 15.95 -5.86 -13.47
C ASN A 473 16.20 -5.10 -14.78
N SER A 474 15.38 -4.11 -15.16
CA SER A 474 15.62 -3.30 -16.35
C SER A 474 16.82 -2.35 -16.16
N LYS A 475 17.57 -2.08 -17.23
CA LYS A 475 18.62 -1.06 -17.23
C LYS A 475 18.05 0.33 -16.97
N THR A 476 16.83 0.58 -17.41
CA THR A 476 16.10 1.82 -17.20
C THR A 476 15.93 2.11 -15.70
N TYR A 477 15.51 1.11 -14.90
CA TYR A 477 15.43 1.26 -13.44
C TYR A 477 16.82 1.36 -12.79
N GLN A 478 17.79 0.64 -13.31
CA GLN A 478 19.17 0.61 -12.80
C GLN A 478 20.06 1.76 -13.33
N ALA A 479 19.49 2.69 -14.07
CA ALA A 479 20.16 3.93 -14.45
C ALA A 479 20.26 4.91 -13.26
N SER A 480 21.21 5.84 -13.33
CA SER A 480 21.32 6.94 -12.37
C SER A 480 20.04 7.78 -12.36
N ALA A 481 19.67 8.31 -11.21
CA ALA A 481 18.44 9.07 -11.06
C ALA A 481 18.46 10.36 -11.89
N SER A 482 17.29 10.74 -12.38
CA SER A 482 17.04 12.02 -13.07
C SER A 482 16.59 13.06 -12.05
N ALA A 483 17.08 14.28 -12.21
CA ALA A 483 16.53 15.40 -11.47
C ALA A 483 15.03 15.56 -11.78
N THR A 484 14.26 16.03 -10.81
CA THR A 484 12.86 16.38 -11.05
C THR A 484 12.80 17.40 -12.16
N PRO A 485 11.99 17.20 -13.22
CA PRO A 485 11.90 18.15 -14.30
C PRO A 485 11.46 19.52 -13.78
N ASP A 486 12.17 20.58 -14.14
CA ASP A 486 11.63 21.92 -14.00
C ASP A 486 10.34 22.00 -14.82
N LEU A 487 9.21 22.28 -14.16
CA LEU A 487 7.92 22.47 -14.81
C LEU A 487 8.10 23.49 -15.95
N GLY A 488 8.19 23.01 -17.20
CA GLY A 488 8.26 23.82 -18.43
C GLY A 488 9.49 23.66 -19.31
N LYS A 489 10.56 22.94 -18.95
CA LYS A 489 11.79 22.90 -19.75
C LYS A 489 12.05 21.62 -20.56
N ALA A 490 11.76 20.47 -20.06
CA ALA A 490 11.89 19.21 -20.79
C ALA A 490 10.89 18.18 -20.28
N LYS A 491 10.26 17.45 -21.19
CA LYS A 491 9.39 16.32 -20.83
C LYS A 491 10.26 15.21 -20.25
N TYR A 492 9.92 14.73 -19.06
CA TYR A 492 10.54 13.53 -18.50
C TYR A 492 10.09 12.29 -19.27
N LEU A 493 11.03 11.50 -19.75
CA LEU A 493 10.81 10.35 -20.63
C LEU A 493 11.42 9.06 -20.07
N PHE A 494 11.56 8.95 -18.75
CA PHE A 494 12.08 7.79 -18.04
C PHE A 494 13.55 7.45 -18.37
N ASN A 495 14.38 8.47 -18.59
CA ASN A 495 15.81 8.30 -18.78
C ASN A 495 16.59 7.81 -17.53
N GLY A 496 15.90 7.62 -16.43
CA GLY A 496 16.27 7.05 -15.14
C GLY A 496 15.18 7.37 -14.12
N PRO A 497 15.07 6.66 -13.00
CA PRO A 497 14.09 7.00 -11.95
C PRO A 497 14.28 8.45 -11.47
N LEU A 498 13.17 9.12 -11.11
CA LEU A 498 13.27 10.48 -10.56
C LEU A 498 13.93 10.47 -9.18
N VAL A 499 14.76 11.48 -8.91
CA VAL A 499 15.11 11.83 -7.53
C VAL A 499 13.82 12.23 -6.81
N ARG A 500 13.48 11.50 -5.77
CA ARG A 500 12.26 11.75 -4.99
C ARG A 500 12.53 11.72 -3.50
N ARG A 501 11.77 12.51 -2.78
CA ARG A 501 11.81 12.48 -1.32
C ARG A 501 11.22 11.16 -0.84
N LEU A 502 11.75 10.64 0.27
CA LEU A 502 11.18 9.48 0.96
C LEU A 502 9.77 9.79 1.46
N SER A 503 8.87 8.81 1.39
CA SER A 503 7.57 8.91 2.06
C SER A 503 7.75 8.98 3.58
N ALA A 504 6.71 9.42 4.28
CA ALA A 504 6.70 9.47 5.75
C ALA A 504 7.07 8.11 6.36
N GLU A 505 6.51 7.03 5.81
CA GLU A 505 6.74 5.66 6.24
C GLU A 505 8.18 5.22 5.97
N GLN A 506 8.75 5.57 4.82
CA GLN A 506 10.15 5.23 4.49
C GLN A 506 11.13 5.96 5.40
N VAL A 507 10.89 7.22 5.73
CA VAL A 507 11.74 7.95 6.69
C VAL A 507 11.63 7.31 8.07
N TRP A 508 10.42 7.09 8.56
CA TRP A 508 10.18 6.45 9.85
C TRP A 508 10.84 5.09 9.94
N ASP A 509 10.59 4.22 8.98
CA ASP A 509 11.09 2.85 8.94
C ASP A 509 12.63 2.81 8.87
N SER A 510 13.25 3.74 8.14
CA SER A 510 14.70 3.90 8.09
C SER A 510 15.27 4.31 9.46
N LEU A 511 14.64 5.27 10.13
CA LEU A 511 15.06 5.71 11.46
C LEU A 511 14.87 4.61 12.52
N ILE A 512 13.78 3.86 12.45
CA ILE A 512 13.54 2.73 13.35
C ILE A 512 14.59 1.63 13.16
N VAL A 513 14.93 1.29 11.91
CA VAL A 513 15.97 0.27 11.65
C VAL A 513 17.36 0.75 12.09
N THR A 514 17.72 2.01 11.93
CA THR A 514 18.97 2.52 12.47
C THR A 514 19.00 2.50 14.01
N ALA A 515 17.83 2.63 14.65
CA ALA A 515 17.72 2.62 16.11
C ALA A 515 17.71 1.22 16.71
N VAL A 516 17.00 0.24 16.12
CA VAL A 516 16.80 -1.10 16.70
C VAL A 516 17.29 -2.25 15.82
N GLY A 517 17.86 -1.95 14.67
CA GLY A 517 18.33 -2.96 13.71
C GLY A 517 17.17 -3.67 13.01
N THR A 518 17.48 -4.80 12.37
CA THR A 518 16.50 -5.64 11.67
C THR A 518 15.45 -6.28 12.58
N TYR A 519 15.57 -6.14 13.90
CA TYR A 519 14.54 -6.56 14.84
C TYR A 519 13.19 -5.89 14.54
N ALA A 520 13.21 -4.64 14.05
CA ALA A 520 12.01 -3.93 13.64
C ALA A 520 11.18 -4.68 12.59
N ASP A 521 11.82 -5.44 11.71
CA ASP A 521 11.14 -6.23 10.66
C ASP A 521 10.39 -7.45 11.24
N ASN A 522 10.61 -7.78 12.51
CA ASN A 522 10.02 -8.92 13.22
C ASN A 522 8.93 -8.50 14.23
N VAL A 523 8.77 -7.19 14.45
CA VAL A 523 7.73 -6.68 15.34
C VAL A 523 6.43 -6.61 14.58
N LEU A 524 5.56 -7.60 14.81
CA LEU A 524 4.21 -7.63 14.24
C LEU A 524 3.19 -7.45 15.35
N LEU A 525 2.41 -6.38 15.25
CA LEU A 525 1.33 -6.08 16.18
C LEU A 525 0.02 -6.61 15.63
N ARG A 526 -0.62 -7.47 16.41
CA ARG A 526 -1.94 -8.00 16.07
C ARG A 526 -2.99 -7.34 16.93
N ARG A 527 -3.97 -6.79 16.26
CA ARG A 527 -5.05 -6.08 16.94
C ARG A 527 -6.43 -6.63 16.58
N GLY A 528 -6.54 -7.38 15.48
CA GLY A 528 -7.79 -7.92 14.98
C GLY A 528 -8.34 -9.05 15.85
N ASP A 529 -7.48 -9.88 16.44
CA ASP A 529 -7.93 -10.99 17.29
C ASP A 529 -8.68 -10.52 18.54
N ASP A 530 -8.30 -9.37 19.11
CA ASP A 530 -8.98 -8.78 20.27
C ASP A 530 -10.44 -8.40 19.94
N LEU A 531 -10.73 -8.10 18.66
CA LEU A 531 -12.09 -7.76 18.22
C LEU A 531 -13.04 -8.95 18.23
N LYS A 532 -12.52 -10.17 18.08
CA LYS A 532 -13.33 -11.40 18.18
C LYS A 532 -13.97 -11.57 19.56
N ALA A 533 -13.37 -10.99 20.61
CA ALA A 533 -13.94 -10.97 21.95
C ALA A 533 -15.32 -10.27 22.01
N MET A 534 -15.59 -9.34 21.08
CA MET A 534 -16.83 -8.58 21.00
C MET A 534 -17.89 -9.29 20.14
N ALA A 535 -17.54 -10.34 19.40
CA ALA A 535 -18.47 -11.05 18.54
C ALA A 535 -19.55 -11.81 19.36
N LEU A 536 -20.80 -11.65 18.97
CA LEU A 536 -21.92 -12.43 19.50
C LEU A 536 -22.13 -13.69 18.66
N PRO A 537 -22.62 -14.79 19.24
CA PRO A 537 -23.00 -15.98 18.48
C PRO A 537 -24.06 -15.65 17.42
N ALA A 538 -23.99 -16.30 16.26
CA ALA A 538 -24.92 -16.05 15.17
C ALA A 538 -26.38 -16.31 15.62
N GLY A 539 -27.27 -15.39 15.30
CA GLY A 539 -28.71 -15.48 15.57
C GLY A 539 -29.12 -15.38 17.05
N LYS A 540 -28.20 -15.12 17.99
CA LYS A 540 -28.50 -15.06 19.41
C LYS A 540 -28.10 -13.70 20.01
N VAL A 541 -29.07 -12.82 20.14
CA VAL A 541 -28.90 -11.56 20.88
C VAL A 541 -29.63 -11.65 22.20
N THR A 542 -28.93 -12.10 23.25
CA THR A 542 -29.48 -12.15 24.63
C THR A 542 -28.65 -11.27 25.55
N LEU A 543 -29.24 -10.83 26.67
CA LEU A 543 -28.51 -10.09 27.70
C LEU A 543 -27.31 -10.88 28.26
N ALA A 544 -27.47 -12.20 28.41
CA ALA A 544 -26.39 -13.08 28.87
C ALA A 544 -25.21 -13.10 27.90
N GLU A 545 -25.45 -13.21 26.58
CA GLU A 545 -24.39 -13.18 25.57
C GLU A 545 -23.69 -11.83 25.49
N ILE A 546 -24.44 -10.73 25.70
CA ILE A 546 -23.83 -9.38 25.74
C ILE A 546 -22.94 -9.25 26.99
N LYS A 547 -23.38 -9.74 28.16
CA LYS A 547 -22.55 -9.76 29.39
C LYS A 547 -21.28 -10.57 29.19
N ASN A 548 -21.39 -11.77 28.61
CA ASN A 548 -20.24 -12.61 28.25
C ASN A 548 -19.29 -11.90 27.29
N ALA A 549 -19.79 -11.19 26.27
CA ALA A 549 -18.98 -10.40 25.36
C ALA A 549 -18.30 -9.21 26.06
N VAL A 550 -18.98 -8.52 26.98
CA VAL A 550 -18.38 -7.47 27.81
C VAL A 550 -17.23 -8.02 28.64
N ASP A 551 -17.39 -9.19 29.26
CA ASP A 551 -16.36 -9.79 30.11
C ASP A 551 -15.17 -10.31 29.27
N ARG A 552 -15.41 -10.94 28.12
CA ARG A 552 -14.35 -11.28 27.15
C ARG A 552 -13.59 -10.04 26.70
N THR A 553 -14.32 -8.97 26.38
CA THR A 553 -13.72 -7.68 25.96
C THR A 553 -12.85 -7.09 27.06
N LYS A 554 -13.34 -7.07 28.32
CA LYS A 554 -12.51 -6.63 29.45
C LYS A 554 -11.26 -7.48 29.59
N ALA A 555 -11.35 -8.81 29.49
CA ALA A 555 -10.20 -9.70 29.58
C ALA A 555 -9.19 -9.46 28.46
N ALA A 556 -9.64 -9.34 27.21
CA ALA A 556 -8.80 -9.07 26.06
C ALA A 556 -8.06 -7.73 26.16
N PHE A 557 -8.79 -6.66 26.51
CA PHE A 557 -8.21 -5.31 26.58
C PHE A 557 -7.51 -5.00 27.91
N SER A 558 -7.81 -5.69 29.02
CA SER A 558 -7.03 -5.58 30.26
C SER A 558 -5.68 -6.30 30.16
N GLY A 559 -5.62 -7.36 29.35
CA GLY A 559 -4.36 -8.04 28.99
C GLY A 559 -3.45 -7.17 28.13
N SER A 560 -4.00 -6.46 27.13
CA SER A 560 -3.24 -5.55 26.26
C SER A 560 -2.66 -4.35 27.01
N GLY A 561 -3.25 -3.96 28.15
CA GLY A 561 -2.69 -2.96 29.08
C GLY A 561 -1.45 -3.44 29.83
N LYS A 562 -1.23 -4.74 29.96
CA LYS A 562 -0.07 -5.36 30.65
C LYS A 562 0.89 -6.09 29.71
N ALA A 563 0.51 -6.38 28.50
CA ALA A 563 1.35 -6.95 27.47
C ALA A 563 1.95 -5.84 26.58
N GLY A 564 2.83 -5.04 27.18
CA GLY A 564 4.03 -4.68 26.42
C GLY A 564 4.69 -6.00 25.99
N PRO A 565 5.52 -6.05 24.93
CA PRO A 565 6.13 -7.28 24.48
C PRO A 565 6.66 -8.04 25.70
N LYS A 566 6.18 -9.28 25.93
CA LYS A 566 6.68 -10.11 27.01
C LYS A 566 8.19 -10.03 26.92
N LYS A 567 8.86 -9.68 28.04
CA LYS A 567 10.33 -9.66 28.10
C LYS A 567 10.82 -10.98 27.54
N VAL A 568 11.27 -10.96 26.30
CA VAL A 568 12.05 -12.05 25.75
C VAL A 568 13.35 -12.03 26.52
N GLY A 569 13.67 -13.14 27.17
CA GLY A 569 14.75 -13.20 28.12
C GLY A 569 16.07 -12.67 27.57
N GLY A 570 16.76 -11.89 28.39
CA GLY A 570 18.21 -11.72 28.33
C GLY A 570 18.79 -10.61 27.47
N GLY A 571 18.01 -9.80 26.78
CA GLY A 571 18.52 -8.55 26.18
C GLY A 571 17.78 -7.39 26.82
N SER A 572 18.50 -6.46 27.43
CA SER A 572 17.95 -5.23 27.97
C SER A 572 17.15 -4.53 26.88
N THR A 573 15.82 -4.80 26.84
CA THR A 573 14.91 -3.94 26.08
C THR A 573 15.03 -2.58 26.75
N MET A 574 15.77 -1.71 26.08
CA MET A 574 16.08 -0.37 26.51
C MET A 574 14.83 0.32 27.04
N GLY A 575 14.96 1.04 28.14
CA GLY A 575 13.91 1.84 28.78
C GLY A 575 13.31 2.97 27.92
N LEU A 576 13.44 2.87 26.59
CA LEU A 576 12.81 3.70 25.57
C LEU A 576 11.30 3.45 25.46
N ALA A 577 10.76 2.38 26.07
CA ALA A 577 9.34 2.16 26.20
C ALA A 577 8.62 3.21 27.08
N ASN A 578 9.38 3.99 27.85
CA ASN A 578 8.93 5.13 28.64
C ASN A 578 9.55 6.41 28.09
N GLY A 579 9.25 6.75 26.82
CA GLY A 579 9.65 8.02 26.26
C GLY A 579 8.99 9.18 27.01
N TYR A 580 9.78 10.15 27.39
CA TYR A 580 9.33 11.43 27.90
C TYR A 580 9.46 12.46 26.78
N ASP A 581 8.37 13.20 26.52
CA ASP A 581 8.41 14.45 25.80
C ASP A 581 8.23 15.57 26.84
N GLY A 582 9.34 16.14 27.28
CA GLY A 582 9.36 17.01 28.45
C GLY A 582 8.95 16.24 29.71
N ASP A 583 8.32 16.91 30.68
CA ASP A 583 7.88 16.33 31.98
C ASP A 583 6.56 15.53 31.90
N LYS A 584 6.03 15.22 30.71
CA LYS A 584 4.79 14.47 30.53
C LYS A 584 5.08 13.09 29.97
N PRO A 585 4.46 12.01 30.51
CA PRO A 585 4.55 10.70 29.92
C PRO A 585 3.93 10.72 28.52
N VAL A 586 4.70 10.42 27.51
CA VAL A 586 4.25 10.28 26.13
C VAL A 586 3.32 9.06 26.05
N SER A 587 2.16 9.20 25.43
CA SER A 587 1.20 8.10 25.33
C SER A 587 1.87 6.88 24.67
N ARG A 588 1.50 5.66 25.05
CA ARG A 588 2.05 4.39 24.55
C ARG A 588 2.09 4.27 23.04
N PHE A 589 1.29 5.04 22.30
CA PHE A 589 1.20 5.04 20.86
C PHE A 589 2.21 5.95 20.16
N SER A 590 2.86 6.87 20.87
CA SER A 590 3.76 7.86 20.27
C SER A 590 5.21 7.38 20.14
N LEU A 591 5.59 6.25 20.76
CA LEU A 591 6.94 5.67 20.72
C LEU A 591 6.94 4.14 20.64
N MET A 592 6.09 3.57 19.81
CA MET A 592 6.25 2.16 19.47
C MET A 592 7.42 2.05 18.49
N LEU A 593 8.49 1.36 18.90
CA LEU A 593 9.67 1.06 18.07
C LEU A 593 9.33 -0.05 17.06
N ALA A 594 8.31 0.20 16.26
CA ALA A 594 7.80 -0.69 15.22
C ALA A 594 7.81 0.03 13.88
N ARG A 595 7.79 -0.75 12.81
CA ARG A 595 7.64 -0.23 11.45
C ARG A 595 6.30 0.48 11.29
N ALA A 596 6.22 1.41 10.34
CA ALA A 596 5.02 2.21 10.09
C ALA A 596 3.76 1.35 9.82
N SER A 597 3.93 0.19 9.19
CA SER A 597 2.85 -0.77 8.95
C SER A 597 2.19 -1.32 10.23
N GLU A 598 2.88 -1.27 11.37
CA GLU A 598 2.42 -1.78 12.65
C GLU A 598 1.85 -0.68 13.56
N LEU A 599 1.94 0.58 13.12
CA LEU A 599 1.39 1.72 13.85
C LEU A 599 -0.07 1.98 13.45
N PRO A 600 -0.82 2.80 14.22
CA PRO A 600 -2.18 3.20 13.87
C PRO A 600 -2.32 3.77 12.45
N GLN A 601 -3.40 3.41 11.75
CA GLN A 601 -3.69 3.79 10.37
C GLN A 601 -4.93 4.71 10.26
N PRO A 602 -4.80 5.98 9.84
CA PRO A 602 -3.55 6.74 9.84
C PRO A 602 -3.07 7.01 11.28
N SER A 603 -1.80 7.31 11.42
CA SER A 603 -1.27 7.74 12.73
C SER A 603 -1.95 9.02 13.21
N PRO A 604 -2.00 9.30 14.53
CA PRO A 604 -2.55 10.55 15.07
C PRO A 604 -1.90 11.79 14.44
N GLU A 605 -2.63 12.88 14.33
CA GLU A 605 -2.16 14.12 13.66
C GLU A 605 -0.85 14.68 14.23
N THR A 606 -0.59 14.46 15.51
CA THR A 606 0.66 14.89 16.18
C THR A 606 1.81 13.90 16.01
N HIS A 607 1.56 12.72 15.44
CA HIS A 607 2.57 11.70 15.23
C HIS A 607 3.52 12.09 14.09
N PHE A 608 4.78 11.61 14.15
CA PHE A 608 5.80 11.83 13.13
C PHE A 608 5.29 11.54 11.72
N LEU A 609 4.64 10.39 11.49
CA LEU A 609 4.15 10.01 10.17
C LEU A 609 3.17 11.04 9.57
N ARG A 610 2.20 11.52 10.36
CA ARG A 610 1.24 12.53 9.88
C ARG A 610 1.90 13.87 9.57
N LEU A 611 2.81 14.30 10.43
CA LEU A 611 3.58 15.52 10.21
C LEU A 611 4.50 15.43 8.99
N TRP A 612 4.90 14.23 8.59
CA TRP A 612 5.76 13.95 7.44
C TRP A 612 5.01 13.67 6.14
N GLY A 613 3.67 13.73 6.14
CA GLY A 613 2.85 13.65 4.95
C GLY A 613 2.13 12.31 4.75
N GLN A 614 2.05 11.45 5.79
CA GLN A 614 1.17 10.28 5.73
C GLN A 614 -0.25 10.73 5.42
N GLY A 615 -0.89 10.12 4.44
CA GLY A 615 -2.26 10.42 4.03
C GLY A 615 -3.28 10.22 5.17
N ASP A 616 -4.36 10.99 5.13
CA ASP A 616 -5.47 10.86 6.08
C ASP A 616 -6.39 9.67 5.78
N ARG A 617 -6.12 8.98 4.67
CA ARG A 617 -6.88 7.81 4.19
C ARG A 617 -8.35 8.12 3.88
N LEU A 618 -8.68 9.39 3.60
CA LEU A 618 -10.02 9.78 3.13
C LEU A 618 -10.17 9.51 1.63
N LEU A 619 -9.12 9.83 0.87
CA LEU A 619 -9.05 9.58 -0.56
C LEU A 619 -7.88 8.63 -0.87
N ALA A 620 -7.97 7.91 -1.98
CA ALA A 620 -6.85 7.12 -2.49
C ALA A 620 -5.67 8.04 -2.86
N ASP A 621 -4.44 7.60 -2.58
CA ASP A 621 -3.20 8.34 -2.85
C ASP A 621 -3.18 9.74 -2.19
N SER A 622 -3.65 9.85 -0.95
CA SER A 622 -3.73 11.12 -0.21
C SER A 622 -2.42 11.55 0.47
N ALA A 623 -1.40 10.68 0.46
CA ALA A 623 -0.09 10.98 1.03
C ALA A 623 0.64 12.06 0.21
N THR A 624 1.42 12.92 0.90
CA THR A 624 2.24 13.95 0.28
C THR A 624 3.72 13.77 0.64
N ASN A 625 4.59 14.14 -0.30
CA ASN A 625 6.03 14.14 -0.09
C ASN A 625 6.60 15.57 -0.01
N ASP A 626 5.76 16.57 0.21
CA ASP A 626 6.18 17.97 0.30
C ASP A 626 7.02 18.23 1.55
N GLY A 627 8.08 19.00 1.39
CA GLY A 627 8.95 19.40 2.49
C GLY A 627 8.40 20.58 3.27
N SER A 628 8.51 20.55 4.61
CA SER A 628 8.13 21.66 5.46
C SER A 628 9.15 21.93 6.56
N VAL A 629 9.20 23.18 7.05
CA VAL A 629 10.06 23.58 8.17
C VAL A 629 9.78 22.75 9.45
N PRO A 630 8.51 22.49 9.85
CA PRO A 630 8.22 21.64 11.00
C PRO A 630 8.85 20.24 10.93
N GLN A 631 8.91 19.65 9.73
CA GLN A 631 9.54 18.33 9.55
C GLN A 631 11.04 18.37 9.84
N VAL A 632 11.75 19.39 9.36
CA VAL A 632 13.18 19.58 9.64
C VAL A 632 13.40 19.76 11.13
N LEU A 633 12.61 20.61 11.78
CA LEU A 633 12.70 20.83 13.22
C LEU A 633 12.42 19.55 14.03
N GLN A 634 11.51 18.72 13.57
CA GLN A 634 11.19 17.44 14.21
C GLN A 634 12.36 16.44 14.10
N MET A 635 13.05 16.39 12.96
CA MET A 635 14.27 15.60 12.80
C MET A 635 15.40 16.08 13.71
N MET A 636 15.57 17.40 13.80
CA MET A 636 16.67 17.99 14.59
C MET A 636 16.43 17.90 16.10
N ASN A 637 15.22 18.15 16.58
CA ASN A 637 14.91 18.37 17.98
C ASN A 637 13.87 17.40 18.56
N GLY A 638 13.17 16.64 17.72
CA GLY A 638 12.10 15.72 18.14
C GLY A 638 12.61 14.45 18.80
N SER A 639 11.67 13.64 19.29
CA SER A 639 11.95 12.34 19.94
C SER A 639 12.69 11.36 19.01
N VAL A 640 12.41 11.43 17.70
CA VAL A 640 13.07 10.57 16.70
C VAL A 640 14.54 10.95 16.51
N GLY A 641 14.88 12.24 16.49
CA GLY A 641 16.27 12.71 16.46
C GLY A 641 17.06 12.25 17.69
N LYS A 642 16.43 12.28 18.88
CA LYS A 642 17.04 11.75 20.12
C LYS A 642 17.23 10.24 20.05
N LEU A 643 16.31 9.49 19.45
CA LEU A 643 16.41 8.03 19.29
C LEU A 643 17.63 7.65 18.42
N VAL A 644 17.81 8.36 17.31
CA VAL A 644 18.94 8.16 16.38
C VAL A 644 20.28 8.49 17.03
N ALA A 645 20.32 9.55 17.83
CA ALA A 645 21.51 10.02 18.57
C ALA A 645 21.73 9.30 19.92
N ASP A 646 21.01 8.22 20.22
CA ASP A 646 21.20 7.44 21.45
C ASP A 646 22.39 6.48 21.31
N VAL A 647 23.23 6.39 22.33
CA VAL A 647 24.37 5.45 22.37
C VAL A 647 23.94 3.98 22.22
N ARG A 648 22.68 3.68 22.51
CA ARG A 648 22.07 2.35 22.41
C ARG A 648 21.42 2.10 21.05
N SER A 649 21.44 3.08 20.12
CA SER A 649 20.93 2.83 18.78
C SER A 649 21.79 1.76 18.10
N ALA A 650 21.16 0.85 17.35
CA ALA A 650 21.83 -0.28 16.72
C ALA A 650 22.98 0.18 15.83
N ALA A 651 22.78 1.23 15.03
CA ALA A 651 23.81 1.76 14.15
C ALA A 651 25.03 2.30 14.92
N VAL A 652 24.82 3.00 16.05
CA VAL A 652 25.91 3.50 16.90
C VAL A 652 26.59 2.34 17.62
N MET A 653 25.83 1.38 18.16
CA MET A 653 26.40 0.20 18.81
C MET A 653 27.26 -0.63 17.84
N ASP A 654 26.81 -0.80 16.59
CA ASP A 654 27.58 -1.52 15.57
C ASP A 654 28.86 -0.76 15.21
N ALA A 655 28.77 0.56 15.04
CA ALA A 655 29.97 1.39 14.83
C ALA A 655 30.94 1.32 16.00
N THR A 656 30.45 1.29 17.23
CA THR A 656 31.33 1.21 18.46
C THR A 656 32.11 -0.11 18.56
N LYS A 657 31.66 -1.19 17.90
CA LYS A 657 32.39 -2.45 17.82
C LYS A 657 33.69 -2.35 17.00
N GLU A 658 33.73 -1.37 16.09
CA GLU A 658 34.91 -1.12 15.26
C GLU A 658 36.00 -0.41 16.08
N LYS A 659 37.26 -0.85 15.91
CA LYS A 659 38.39 -0.34 16.69
C LYS A 659 38.99 0.94 16.10
N ALA A 660 38.98 1.08 14.80
CA ALA A 660 39.56 2.21 14.08
C ALA A 660 38.53 3.31 13.84
N PRO A 661 38.83 4.59 14.09
CA PRO A 661 37.90 5.70 13.79
C PRO A 661 37.37 5.70 12.37
N ASP A 662 38.20 5.40 11.38
CA ASP A 662 37.78 5.31 9.97
C ASP A 662 36.77 4.20 9.73
N ALA A 663 36.89 3.07 10.44
CA ALA A 663 35.92 1.98 10.34
C ALA A 663 34.60 2.35 11.04
N GLN A 664 34.66 3.06 12.18
CA GLN A 664 33.49 3.59 12.88
C GLN A 664 32.69 4.56 11.99
N VAL A 665 33.37 5.53 11.36
CA VAL A 665 32.79 6.47 10.40
C VAL A 665 32.15 5.69 9.22
N THR A 666 32.89 4.74 8.65
CA THR A 666 32.41 3.93 7.53
C THR A 666 31.15 3.16 7.89
N SER A 667 31.07 2.57 9.09
CA SER A 667 29.90 1.85 9.58
C SER A 667 28.65 2.75 9.65
N LEU A 668 28.79 3.97 10.18
CA LEU A 668 27.68 4.94 10.22
C LEU A 668 27.25 5.37 8.81
N TYR A 669 28.19 5.69 7.91
CA TYR A 669 27.85 6.04 6.52
C TYR A 669 27.09 4.92 5.80
N LEU A 670 27.48 3.66 6.01
CA LEU A 670 26.78 2.50 5.47
C LEU A 670 25.36 2.38 6.03
N SER A 671 25.16 2.61 7.34
CA SER A 671 23.86 2.51 8.01
C SER A 671 22.87 3.60 7.58
N TYR A 672 23.35 4.83 7.40
CA TYR A 672 22.46 5.97 7.09
C TYR A 672 22.39 6.28 5.60
N LEU A 673 23.51 6.25 4.89
CA LEU A 673 23.61 6.67 3.50
C LEU A 673 23.79 5.51 2.52
N SER A 674 23.96 4.28 3.01
CA SER A 674 24.10 3.05 2.21
C SER A 674 25.33 3.05 1.30
N ARG A 675 26.32 3.90 1.59
CA ARG A 675 27.57 4.05 0.86
C ARG A 675 28.77 4.26 1.80
N LYS A 676 29.95 4.07 1.27
CA LYS A 676 31.17 4.48 1.99
C LYS A 676 31.32 6.00 1.95
N PRO A 677 31.97 6.60 2.95
CA PRO A 677 32.36 8.00 2.91
C PRO A 677 33.39 8.24 1.78
N THR A 678 33.32 9.39 1.15
CA THR A 678 34.41 9.85 0.27
C THR A 678 35.67 10.11 1.10
N ALA A 679 36.84 10.18 0.46
CA ALA A 679 38.09 10.46 1.18
C ALA A 679 38.04 11.77 1.99
N LYS A 680 37.38 12.81 1.46
CA LYS A 680 37.17 14.09 2.15
C LYS A 680 36.25 13.95 3.37
N GLU A 681 35.14 13.25 3.23
CA GLU A 681 34.20 12.99 4.32
C GLU A 681 34.85 12.14 5.43
N LEU A 682 35.59 11.08 5.04
CA LEU A 682 36.29 10.23 5.99
C LEU A 682 37.32 11.03 6.79
N THR A 683 38.18 11.80 6.12
CA THR A 683 39.18 12.62 6.79
C THR A 683 38.53 13.63 7.73
N ALA A 684 37.46 14.32 7.31
CA ALA A 684 36.78 15.31 8.12
C ALA A 684 36.12 14.69 9.35
N ALA A 685 35.37 13.58 9.16
CA ALA A 685 34.66 12.91 10.24
C ALA A 685 35.61 12.26 11.24
N SER A 686 36.65 11.56 10.76
CA SER A 686 37.65 10.95 11.64
C SER A 686 38.41 11.99 12.47
N LYS A 687 38.75 13.15 11.87
CA LYS A 687 39.34 14.26 12.59
C LYS A 687 38.39 14.80 13.66
N SER A 688 37.11 15.01 13.32
CA SER A 688 36.12 15.51 14.30
C SER A 688 35.94 14.55 15.47
N LEU A 689 35.96 13.22 15.24
CA LEU A 689 35.93 12.23 16.33
C LEU A 689 37.21 12.32 17.22
N ALA A 690 38.39 12.51 16.60
CA ALA A 690 39.63 12.70 17.33
C ALA A 690 39.63 13.99 18.17
N ASP A 691 38.95 15.03 17.67
CA ASP A 691 38.80 16.33 18.36
C ASP A 691 37.63 16.30 19.40
N GLY A 692 37.00 15.14 19.65
CA GLY A 692 36.03 14.93 20.73
C GLY A 692 34.55 14.89 20.33
N LEU A 693 34.24 14.91 19.04
CA LEU A 693 32.83 14.67 18.55
C LEU A 693 32.45 13.23 18.93
N ALA A 694 31.22 13.04 19.44
CA ALA A 694 30.70 11.69 19.71
C ALA A 694 30.19 11.00 18.44
N LEU A 695 30.21 9.65 18.40
CA LEU A 695 29.60 8.88 17.33
C LEU A 695 28.09 9.16 17.21
N THR A 696 27.41 9.47 18.31
CA THR A 696 26.01 9.88 18.35
C THR A 696 25.75 11.19 17.60
N ASP A 697 26.70 12.14 17.69
CA ASP A 697 26.60 13.42 16.99
C ASP A 697 26.76 13.21 15.48
N LEU A 698 27.70 12.34 15.06
CA LEU A 698 27.86 12.00 13.66
C LEU A 698 26.62 11.27 13.13
N ALA A 699 26.04 10.35 13.90
CA ALA A 699 24.78 9.67 13.54
C ALA A 699 23.63 10.67 13.33
N TRP A 700 23.52 11.66 14.25
CA TRP A 700 22.53 12.74 14.13
C TRP A 700 22.76 13.60 12.88
N VAL A 701 24.01 13.97 12.58
CA VAL A 701 24.37 14.72 11.37
C VAL A 701 23.95 13.95 10.12
N LEU A 702 24.31 12.66 10.02
CA LEU A 702 23.99 11.83 8.85
C LEU A 702 22.48 11.69 8.64
N ALA A 703 21.71 11.47 9.70
CA ALA A 703 20.25 11.38 9.64
C ALA A 703 19.57 12.68 9.16
N ASN A 704 20.22 13.83 9.38
CA ASN A 704 19.71 15.15 9.00
C ASN A 704 20.24 15.63 7.62
N THR A 705 21.00 14.79 6.89
CA THR A 705 21.44 15.13 5.53
C THR A 705 20.29 15.03 4.53
N ARG A 706 20.37 15.83 3.45
CA ARG A 706 19.46 15.66 2.31
C ARG A 706 19.55 14.27 1.69
N GLU A 707 20.76 13.71 1.64
CA GLU A 707 20.99 12.38 1.10
C GLU A 707 20.20 11.30 1.84
N PHE A 708 20.08 11.40 3.18
CA PHE A 708 19.25 10.49 3.96
C PHE A 708 17.76 10.58 3.60
N LEU A 709 17.26 11.74 3.22
CA LEU A 709 15.85 12.02 2.97
C LEU A 709 15.39 11.77 1.53
N PHE A 710 16.29 11.39 0.62
CA PHE A 710 15.98 11.21 -0.79
C PHE A 710 16.38 9.84 -1.32
N VAL A 711 15.60 9.34 -2.29
CA VAL A 711 15.97 8.23 -3.18
C VAL A 711 16.68 8.83 -4.38
N GLN A 712 17.86 8.30 -4.69
CA GLN A 712 18.67 8.70 -5.84
C GLN A 712 18.81 7.56 -6.85
#